data_4a5e1c7577f253f6ca7a24d6b4adf734
#
_entry.id   4a5e1c7577f253f6ca7a24d6b4adf734
#
_cell.length_a   1.000
_cell.length_b   1.000
_cell.length_c   1.000
_cell.angle_alpha   90.00
_cell.angle_beta   90.00
_cell.angle_gamma   90.00
#
_symmetry.space_group_name_H-M   'P 1'
#
loop_
_entity.id
_entity.type
_entity.pdbx_description
1 polymer ?
#
loop_
_entity_poly.entity_id
_entity_poly.type
_entity_poly.pdbx_seq_one_letter_code
_entity_poly.pdbx_strand_id
1 'polypeptide(L)'
;MRWLNDYVKADMPIKEFVADMTMSGSKVETYHKMSDPINNVVVAKVLKLERHPDSEKLWICQLDAGRDEPVQIVTAAQNLFEGAIVPACMHNSTIADGTKITKGKLRGVASNGMMCSYAELGLTKDDFDYPVADDGILILNNDPDVDSFRMGMDICEALQTDDTIVEFEITNNRPDCLSVLGLAQEASATFDIPMNYTEPSFKGVDGDITKEISVSVENTKLCSRYMAALVKNVKIGPSPKWMARRLRASGVRPINNLVDITNFVMLEYGHPMHAFDLRYVEDNRIVVRNAKEGETLKLLDEMAEPVKLTPEMLIIADGKKPIAIAGVMGGEHSGIMEDTTTVVFEAACFDGVSVRRTARKIGERTEASSRFEKGLNPVNAEKALKRALQLIEMLGCGEVVNTIIDENHSEYVPERLKHDYKWVNEHLGSDISENEQIEILKKLGFGYENGEIIVPSTRIDMHRACDVAEEVARIYGYNRIPSTIPKLSSQGKRTPEQIFEDKVISLALALGFYEVMTYSFISPKDYELLRMDEKSRKSVVLRRPLGEDTSVMRTSALTSMMEVVRRNWSNRNLEGRFFEIAREYFPTGENQLPVERDVLCYALYGNGEDFFTAKGVAEEVMAKLGLKNVVYTAEKNNPTFHPGRCAKVTVDGELIGYVGQLHPEAAANFGVNAEVYCATLSMEVMFNNADGDVKYTALPKFPSTYRDLSLVCNEDVPSGDIVAVIEKTAKHLEAVRLFDMYKGEQVPAGMKSLSYKLILRKKDATLTDDEADAVVAKVLKALENIGVTLR
;
A
#
# COMPACT_ATOMS: atom_id res chain seq x y z
N MET A 1 24.63 -3.25 -7.83
CA MET A 1 25.59 -2.21 -8.24
C MET A 1 26.63 -2.71 -9.20
N ARG A 2 27.25 -3.88 -9.02
CA ARG A 2 28.29 -4.40 -9.96
C ARG A 2 27.81 -4.45 -11.41
N TRP A 3 26.60 -4.92 -11.66
CA TRP A 3 26.07 -4.97 -13.02
C TRP A 3 25.84 -3.59 -13.62
N LEU A 4 25.29 -2.65 -12.84
CA LEU A 4 25.14 -1.26 -13.27
C LEU A 4 26.50 -0.63 -13.64
N ASN A 5 27.53 -0.94 -12.87
CA ASN A 5 28.90 -0.41 -13.06
C ASN A 5 29.61 -0.94 -14.32
N ASP A 6 29.09 -1.98 -14.98
CA ASP A 6 29.59 -2.35 -16.31
C ASP A 6 29.27 -1.27 -17.35
N TYR A 7 28.17 -0.53 -17.11
CA TYR A 7 27.68 0.50 -18.03
C TYR A 7 27.99 1.92 -17.55
N VAL A 8 27.87 2.16 -16.26
CA VAL A 8 28.12 3.48 -15.66
C VAL A 8 28.94 3.31 -14.38
N LYS A 9 30.15 3.83 -14.37
CA LYS A 9 31.04 3.73 -13.18
C LYS A 9 30.61 4.69 -12.09
N ALA A 10 29.61 4.28 -11.31
CA ALA A 10 29.06 5.04 -10.20
C ALA A 10 29.85 4.73 -8.91
N ASP A 11 31.06 5.33 -8.79
CA ASP A 11 31.98 5.09 -7.67
C ASP A 11 31.72 5.95 -6.42
N MET A 12 30.55 6.64 -6.36
CA MET A 12 30.17 7.43 -5.19
C MET A 12 29.64 6.55 -4.04
N PRO A 13 29.60 7.09 -2.81
CA PRO A 13 28.97 6.41 -1.67
C PRO A 13 27.53 6.02 -1.96
N ILE A 14 27.11 4.81 -1.58
CA ILE A 14 25.76 4.30 -1.89
C ILE A 14 24.63 5.21 -1.41
N LYS A 15 24.81 5.90 -0.29
CA LYS A 15 23.81 6.86 0.23
C LYS A 15 23.61 8.06 -0.69
N GLU A 16 24.67 8.55 -1.30
CA GLU A 16 24.65 9.63 -2.28
C GLU A 16 23.97 9.15 -3.58
N PHE A 17 24.42 8.00 -4.09
CA PHE A 17 23.77 7.37 -5.25
C PHE A 17 22.24 7.23 -5.08
N VAL A 18 21.79 6.69 -3.95
CA VAL A 18 20.38 6.48 -3.64
C VAL A 18 19.60 7.79 -3.55
N ALA A 19 20.18 8.81 -2.91
CA ALA A 19 19.56 10.11 -2.75
C ALA A 19 19.37 10.80 -4.13
N ASP A 20 20.41 10.82 -4.95
CA ASP A 20 20.40 11.55 -6.21
C ASP A 20 19.57 10.84 -7.27
N MET A 21 19.61 9.50 -7.35
CA MET A 21 18.70 8.73 -8.19
C MET A 21 17.23 8.95 -7.83
N THR A 22 16.93 9.00 -6.54
CA THR A 22 15.57 9.30 -6.06
C THR A 22 15.15 10.72 -6.44
N MET A 23 16.03 11.69 -6.26
CA MET A 23 15.75 13.10 -6.58
C MET A 23 15.61 13.34 -8.09
N SER A 24 16.28 12.59 -8.94
CA SER A 24 16.16 12.66 -10.39
C SER A 24 14.98 11.87 -10.97
N GLY A 25 14.18 11.20 -10.13
CA GLY A 25 12.92 10.54 -10.54
C GLY A 25 12.95 9.01 -10.50
N SER A 26 14.12 8.37 -10.28
CA SER A 26 14.25 6.93 -10.11
C SER A 26 14.27 6.57 -8.63
N LYS A 27 13.10 6.52 -7.99
CA LYS A 27 12.97 6.32 -6.55
C LYS A 27 13.58 4.99 -6.11
N VAL A 28 14.52 5.06 -5.17
CA VAL A 28 15.05 3.88 -4.48
C VAL A 28 14.20 3.59 -3.25
N GLU A 29 13.76 2.34 -3.13
CA GLU A 29 12.94 1.88 -2.01
C GLU A 29 13.80 1.35 -0.88
N THR A 30 14.74 0.48 -1.21
CA THR A 30 15.70 -0.07 -0.24
C THR A 30 17.07 -0.33 -0.87
N TYR A 31 18.10 -0.47 -0.04
CA TYR A 31 19.40 -0.99 -0.44
C TYR A 31 20.06 -1.74 0.71
N HIS A 32 20.80 -2.79 0.38
CA HIS A 32 21.54 -3.61 1.34
C HIS A 32 22.72 -4.31 0.65
N LYS A 33 23.68 -4.80 1.43
CA LYS A 33 24.74 -5.66 0.89
C LYS A 33 24.26 -7.11 0.86
N MET A 34 24.53 -7.83 -0.22
CA MET A 34 24.28 -9.27 -0.31
C MET A 34 25.00 -10.07 0.77
N SER A 35 26.18 -9.58 1.20
CA SER A 35 26.99 -10.20 2.25
C SER A 35 26.39 -10.02 3.66
N ASP A 36 25.43 -9.15 3.88
CA ASP A 36 24.84 -8.98 5.21
C ASP A 36 24.01 -10.21 5.59
N PRO A 37 24.15 -10.77 6.80
CA PRO A 37 24.96 -10.31 7.93
C PRO A 37 26.36 -10.96 8.04
N ILE A 38 26.90 -11.59 6.98
CA ILE A 38 28.18 -12.32 7.01
C ILE A 38 29.32 -11.35 7.36
N ASN A 39 30.13 -11.71 8.33
CA ASN A 39 31.23 -10.88 8.76
C ASN A 39 32.38 -11.74 9.31
N ASN A 40 33.61 -11.34 9.01
CA ASN A 40 34.84 -11.96 9.49
C ASN A 40 34.95 -13.46 9.16
N VAL A 41 34.48 -13.83 7.94
CA VAL A 41 34.69 -15.13 7.33
C VAL A 41 35.70 -14.95 6.21
N VAL A 42 36.79 -15.72 6.23
CA VAL A 42 37.92 -15.51 5.32
C VAL A 42 38.28 -16.75 4.53
N VAL A 43 38.93 -16.55 3.41
CA VAL A 43 39.57 -17.65 2.65
C VAL A 43 40.75 -18.17 3.44
N ALA A 44 40.78 -19.47 3.69
CA ALA A 44 41.87 -20.13 4.41
C ALA A 44 42.34 -21.41 3.69
N LYS A 45 43.60 -21.80 3.90
CA LYS A 45 44.17 -23.04 3.35
C LYS A 45 44.48 -24.00 4.49
N VAL A 46 44.07 -25.25 4.36
CA VAL A 46 44.42 -26.33 5.29
C VAL A 46 45.89 -26.70 5.12
N LEU A 47 46.69 -26.38 6.14
CA LEU A 47 48.13 -26.72 6.15
C LEU A 47 48.38 -28.12 6.68
N LYS A 48 47.64 -28.55 7.72
CA LYS A 48 47.78 -29.82 8.40
C LYS A 48 46.45 -30.35 8.87
N LEU A 49 46.28 -31.66 8.78
CA LEU A 49 45.07 -32.38 9.18
C LEU A 49 45.45 -33.55 10.08
N GLU A 50 45.02 -33.54 11.35
CA GLU A 50 45.29 -34.55 12.34
C GLU A 50 44.00 -35.11 12.96
N ARG A 51 43.95 -36.40 13.33
CA ARG A 51 42.82 -36.99 14.02
C ARG A 51 42.75 -36.47 15.46
N HIS A 52 41.55 -36.22 15.94
CA HIS A 52 41.33 -35.85 17.32
C HIS A 52 41.66 -37.04 18.28
N PRO A 53 42.45 -36.82 19.35
CA PRO A 53 42.86 -37.93 20.20
C PRO A 53 41.70 -38.70 20.83
N ASP A 54 40.59 -38.02 21.17
CA ASP A 54 39.43 -38.60 21.87
C ASP A 54 38.20 -38.77 20.93
N SER A 55 38.40 -38.77 19.60
CA SER A 55 37.27 -38.91 18.65
C SER A 55 37.70 -39.35 17.26
N GLU A 56 37.16 -40.47 16.82
CA GLU A 56 37.40 -40.95 15.45
C GLU A 56 36.72 -40.09 14.37
N LYS A 57 35.74 -39.28 14.74
CA LYS A 57 34.94 -38.44 13.82
C LYS A 57 35.45 -37.00 13.69
N LEU A 58 36.35 -36.57 14.58
CA LEU A 58 36.81 -35.19 14.57
C LEU A 58 38.22 -35.06 13.97
N TRP A 59 38.44 -33.95 13.25
CA TRP A 59 39.71 -33.52 12.75
C TRP A 59 40.17 -32.26 13.48
N ILE A 60 41.49 -32.16 13.76
CA ILE A 60 42.16 -30.95 14.19
C ILE A 60 42.90 -30.42 12.97
N CYS A 61 42.53 -29.23 12.51
CA CYS A 61 43.04 -28.58 11.33
C CYS A 61 43.89 -27.37 11.71
N GLN A 62 45.04 -27.23 11.09
CA GLN A 62 45.86 -26.03 11.13
C GLN A 62 45.64 -25.28 9.80
N LEU A 63 45.20 -24.03 9.86
CA LEU A 63 44.80 -23.25 8.69
C LEU A 63 45.69 -22.02 8.56
N ASP A 64 46.17 -21.77 7.36
CA ASP A 64 46.65 -20.47 6.94
C ASP A 64 45.46 -19.60 6.60
N ALA A 65 45.18 -18.60 7.42
CA ALA A 65 44.10 -17.63 7.25
C ALA A 65 44.69 -16.20 7.03
N GLY A 66 45.89 -16.10 6.47
CA GLY A 66 46.57 -14.83 6.22
C GLY A 66 47.06 -14.14 7.50
N ARG A 67 47.31 -14.92 8.58
CA ARG A 67 47.84 -14.43 9.87
C ARG A 67 49.26 -14.94 10.10
N ASP A 68 49.96 -14.28 11.02
CA ASP A 68 51.34 -14.65 11.37
C ASP A 68 51.46 -16.11 11.89
N GLU A 69 50.44 -16.60 12.55
CA GLU A 69 50.37 -17.97 13.06
C GLU A 69 49.16 -18.74 12.50
N PRO A 70 49.32 -20.05 12.23
CA PRO A 70 48.20 -20.89 11.80
C PRO A 70 47.06 -20.89 12.81
N VAL A 71 45.82 -20.90 12.31
CA VAL A 71 44.59 -20.93 13.10
C VAL A 71 44.14 -22.39 13.26
N GLN A 72 44.02 -22.85 14.52
CA GLN A 72 43.53 -24.19 14.81
C GLN A 72 42.00 -24.21 14.81
N ILE A 73 41.39 -25.06 14.01
CA ILE A 73 39.95 -25.33 13.97
C ILE A 73 39.68 -26.83 14.08
N VAL A 74 38.72 -27.22 14.90
CA VAL A 74 38.26 -28.62 15.04
C VAL A 74 36.93 -28.77 14.31
N THR A 75 36.82 -29.81 13.46
CA THR A 75 35.61 -30.06 12.66
C THR A 75 35.29 -31.56 12.57
N ALA A 76 33.97 -31.85 12.32
CA ALA A 76 33.49 -33.19 12.01
C ALA A 76 33.44 -33.52 10.51
N ALA A 77 33.65 -32.54 9.66
CA ALA A 77 33.59 -32.72 8.21
C ALA A 77 34.64 -33.73 7.73
N GLN A 78 34.27 -34.63 6.81
CA GLN A 78 35.12 -35.73 6.33
C GLN A 78 35.69 -35.46 4.94
N ASN A 79 35.32 -34.37 4.28
CA ASN A 79 35.73 -34.02 2.91
C ASN A 79 37.00 -33.15 2.84
N LEU A 80 37.69 -32.96 3.94
CA LEU A 80 38.91 -32.14 4.02
C LEU A 80 40.17 -32.93 3.62
N PHE A 81 41.15 -32.21 3.10
CA PHE A 81 42.48 -32.70 2.80
C PHE A 81 43.54 -31.60 2.98
N GLU A 82 44.78 -31.92 3.16
CA GLU A 82 45.88 -30.96 3.21
C GLU A 82 46.03 -30.23 1.87
N GLY A 83 45.99 -28.91 1.91
CA GLY A 83 45.98 -28.07 0.69
C GLY A 83 44.58 -27.61 0.28
N ALA A 84 43.51 -28.04 0.96
CA ALA A 84 42.16 -27.57 0.69
C ALA A 84 42.04 -26.07 0.98
N ILE A 85 41.45 -25.31 0.09
CA ILE A 85 41.09 -23.90 0.24
C ILE A 85 39.62 -23.85 0.67
N VAL A 86 39.35 -23.23 1.79
CA VAL A 86 38.02 -23.28 2.47
C VAL A 86 37.62 -21.91 3.04
N PRO A 87 36.32 -21.65 3.21
CA PRO A 87 35.85 -20.52 4.01
C PRO A 87 36.01 -20.85 5.50
N ALA A 88 36.63 -19.93 6.24
CA ALA A 88 36.86 -20.07 7.67
C ALA A 88 36.32 -18.88 8.46
N CYS A 89 35.35 -19.16 9.33
CA CYS A 89 34.85 -18.24 10.33
C CYS A 89 35.89 -18.00 11.40
N MET A 90 36.31 -16.77 11.59
CA MET A 90 37.17 -16.37 12.66
C MET A 90 36.40 -16.10 13.97
N HIS A 91 37.12 -15.88 15.06
CA HIS A 91 36.49 -15.50 16.33
C HIS A 91 35.65 -14.23 16.17
N ASN A 92 34.40 -14.23 16.66
CA ASN A 92 33.41 -13.19 16.51
C ASN A 92 32.94 -12.96 15.06
N SER A 93 32.95 -13.98 14.22
CA SER A 93 32.33 -13.94 12.91
C SER A 93 30.82 -14.15 13.00
N THR A 94 30.12 -13.77 11.95
CA THR A 94 28.69 -14.01 11.78
C THR A 94 28.48 -14.71 10.42
N ILE A 95 27.63 -15.72 10.38
CA ILE A 95 27.24 -16.44 9.13
C ILE A 95 25.89 -15.94 8.63
N ALA A 96 25.43 -16.45 7.47
CA ALA A 96 24.27 -15.91 6.75
C ALA A 96 22.95 -15.89 7.54
N ASP A 97 22.73 -16.82 8.47
CA ASP A 97 21.56 -16.85 9.34
C ASP A 97 21.66 -15.94 10.58
N GLY A 98 22.75 -15.18 10.69
CA GLY A 98 23.02 -14.29 11.84
C GLY A 98 23.68 -14.99 13.03
N THR A 99 23.95 -16.30 12.96
CA THR A 99 24.62 -17.04 14.02
C THR A 99 26.05 -16.55 14.22
N LYS A 100 26.41 -16.26 15.46
CA LYS A 100 27.75 -15.79 15.84
C LYS A 100 28.67 -16.96 16.18
N ILE A 101 29.81 -17.02 15.54
CA ILE A 101 30.84 -18.04 15.77
C ILE A 101 31.93 -17.47 16.68
N THR A 102 32.18 -18.16 17.76
CA THR A 102 33.21 -17.78 18.74
C THR A 102 34.16 -18.92 18.98
N LYS A 103 35.40 -18.61 19.40
CA LYS A 103 36.35 -19.62 19.89
C LYS A 103 35.77 -20.45 21.00
N GLY A 104 36.02 -21.75 20.96
CA GLY A 104 35.53 -22.69 21.94
C GLY A 104 36.45 -23.90 22.11
N LYS A 105 35.96 -24.98 22.71
CA LYS A 105 36.63 -26.25 22.83
C LYS A 105 35.69 -27.36 22.38
N LEU A 106 36.17 -28.25 21.51
CA LEU A 106 35.50 -29.48 21.14
C LEU A 106 36.23 -30.68 21.79
N ARG A 107 35.59 -31.39 22.67
CA ARG A 107 36.14 -32.48 23.45
C ARG A 107 37.53 -32.15 24.04
N GLY A 108 37.64 -30.95 24.65
CA GLY A 108 38.87 -30.50 25.33
C GLY A 108 39.88 -29.80 24.40
N VAL A 109 39.85 -30.00 23.12
CA VAL A 109 40.74 -29.36 22.15
C VAL A 109 40.19 -27.98 21.72
N ALA A 110 41.07 -26.95 21.69
CA ALA A 110 40.68 -25.59 21.33
C ALA A 110 40.33 -25.50 19.86
N SER A 111 39.22 -24.84 19.54
CA SER A 111 38.84 -24.44 18.18
C SER A 111 38.68 -22.94 18.15
N ASN A 112 39.47 -22.26 17.31
CA ASN A 112 39.50 -20.79 17.25
C ASN A 112 38.56 -20.23 16.18
N GLY A 113 37.65 -21.04 15.66
CA GLY A 113 36.65 -20.70 14.65
C GLY A 113 35.90 -21.92 14.14
N MET A 114 35.32 -21.81 12.96
CA MET A 114 34.55 -22.84 12.26
C MET A 114 34.83 -22.74 10.75
N MET A 115 34.93 -23.87 10.04
CA MET A 115 34.91 -23.86 8.58
C MET A 115 33.45 -24.00 8.08
N CYS A 116 33.13 -23.34 6.98
CA CYS A 116 31.75 -23.27 6.51
C CYS A 116 31.45 -24.17 5.33
N SER A 117 30.24 -24.67 5.29
CA SER A 117 29.58 -25.16 4.07
C SER A 117 29.09 -23.99 3.23
N TYR A 118 28.60 -24.25 2.00
CA TYR A 118 27.95 -23.21 1.17
C TYR A 118 26.66 -22.67 1.83
N ALA A 119 25.90 -23.53 2.51
CA ALA A 119 24.64 -23.13 3.13
C ALA A 119 24.83 -22.10 4.26
N GLU A 120 25.92 -22.24 5.04
CA GLU A 120 26.28 -21.27 6.09
C GLU A 120 26.70 -19.91 5.54
N LEU A 121 27.01 -19.84 4.24
CA LEU A 121 27.24 -18.61 3.49
C LEU A 121 25.99 -18.10 2.74
N GLY A 122 24.82 -18.71 2.98
CA GLY A 122 23.58 -18.34 2.31
C GLY A 122 23.50 -18.73 0.84
N LEU A 123 24.34 -19.67 0.42
CA LEU A 123 24.45 -20.13 -0.96
C LEU A 123 23.81 -21.51 -1.14
N THR A 124 23.58 -21.89 -2.38
CA THR A 124 23.08 -23.20 -2.80
C THR A 124 24.10 -23.84 -3.77
N LYS A 125 23.91 -25.11 -4.13
CA LYS A 125 24.76 -25.76 -5.14
C LYS A 125 24.73 -25.07 -6.50
N ASP A 126 23.57 -24.53 -6.85
CA ASP A 126 23.35 -23.86 -8.14
C ASP A 126 24.14 -22.53 -8.25
N ASP A 127 24.79 -22.11 -7.16
CA ASP A 127 25.68 -20.93 -7.16
C ASP A 127 27.09 -21.22 -7.66
N PHE A 128 27.40 -22.48 -7.91
CA PHE A 128 28.73 -22.92 -8.29
C PHE A 128 28.70 -23.61 -9.65
N ASP A 129 29.62 -23.23 -10.55
CA ASP A 129 29.84 -23.84 -11.87
C ASP A 129 30.76 -25.06 -11.82
N TYR A 130 31.07 -25.53 -10.61
CA TYR A 130 31.83 -26.73 -10.31
C TYR A 130 31.18 -27.57 -9.23
N PRO A 131 31.44 -28.88 -9.16
CA PRO A 131 30.82 -29.75 -8.17
C PRO A 131 31.19 -29.36 -6.74
N VAL A 132 30.15 -29.15 -5.89
CA VAL A 132 30.28 -28.94 -4.44
C VAL A 132 29.61 -30.09 -3.69
N ALA A 133 30.17 -30.47 -2.54
CA ALA A 133 29.63 -31.56 -1.74
C ALA A 133 28.29 -31.16 -1.11
N ASP A 134 27.35 -32.12 -1.08
CA ASP A 134 26.03 -31.95 -0.41
C ASP A 134 26.16 -31.68 1.06
N ASP A 135 27.09 -32.40 1.69
CA ASP A 135 27.35 -32.33 3.12
C ASP A 135 28.86 -32.19 3.34
N GLY A 136 29.25 -31.25 4.20
CA GLY A 136 30.65 -30.96 4.48
C GLY A 136 31.06 -29.50 4.27
N ILE A 137 32.35 -29.25 4.29
CA ILE A 137 32.93 -27.92 4.09
C ILE A 137 32.97 -27.59 2.59
N LEU A 138 32.71 -26.31 2.26
CA LEU A 138 32.89 -25.81 0.90
C LEU A 138 34.36 -25.81 0.52
N ILE A 139 34.71 -26.56 -0.52
CA ILE A 139 36.09 -26.65 -1.07
C ILE A 139 36.17 -25.74 -2.28
N LEU A 140 37.07 -24.76 -2.23
CA LEU A 140 37.24 -23.72 -3.27
C LEU A 140 38.34 -24.02 -4.28
N ASN A 141 38.99 -25.17 -4.19
CA ASN A 141 40.12 -25.52 -5.08
C ASN A 141 39.73 -25.57 -6.59
N ASN A 142 38.46 -25.81 -6.90
CA ASN A 142 37.94 -25.85 -8.27
C ASN A 142 37.28 -24.53 -8.70
N ASP A 143 37.29 -23.50 -7.84
CA ASP A 143 36.73 -22.21 -8.21
C ASP A 143 37.53 -21.59 -9.37
N PRO A 144 36.88 -21.06 -10.41
CA PRO A 144 37.58 -20.46 -11.56
C PRO A 144 38.55 -19.34 -11.20
N ASP A 145 38.27 -18.64 -10.07
CA ASP A 145 39.06 -17.50 -9.60
C ASP A 145 40.08 -17.88 -8.52
N VAL A 146 40.30 -19.18 -8.24
CA VAL A 146 41.12 -19.68 -7.11
C VAL A 146 42.51 -19.09 -7.07
N ASP A 147 43.13 -18.86 -8.25
CA ASP A 147 44.48 -18.29 -8.38
C ASP A 147 44.52 -16.82 -7.92
N SER A 148 43.39 -16.14 -7.86
CA SER A 148 43.29 -14.78 -7.37
C SER A 148 43.06 -14.68 -5.84
N PHE A 149 42.78 -15.84 -5.20
CA PHE A 149 42.47 -15.87 -3.78
C PHE A 149 43.74 -15.67 -2.94
N ARG A 150 43.65 -14.74 -1.99
CA ARG A 150 44.70 -14.52 -0.98
C ARG A 150 44.18 -15.08 0.35
N MET A 151 45.05 -15.76 1.08
CA MET A 151 44.72 -16.25 2.41
C MET A 151 44.42 -15.06 3.33
N GLY A 152 43.30 -15.12 4.04
CA GLY A 152 42.78 -14.01 4.83
C GLY A 152 41.90 -13.02 4.07
N MET A 153 41.72 -13.20 2.75
CA MET A 153 40.76 -12.41 1.96
C MET A 153 39.33 -12.67 2.45
N ASP A 154 38.50 -11.65 2.44
CA ASP A 154 37.07 -11.81 2.77
C ASP A 154 36.40 -12.78 1.83
N ILE A 155 35.61 -13.72 2.37
CA ILE A 155 34.99 -14.78 1.58
C ILE A 155 33.94 -14.22 0.61
N CYS A 156 33.22 -13.17 1.02
CA CYS A 156 32.19 -12.58 0.18
C CYS A 156 32.81 -11.84 -1.02
N GLU A 157 33.99 -11.25 -0.84
CA GLU A 157 34.78 -10.67 -1.93
C GLU A 157 35.26 -11.77 -2.87
N ALA A 158 35.83 -12.88 -2.35
CA ALA A 158 36.31 -14.01 -3.12
C ALA A 158 35.20 -14.67 -3.96
N LEU A 159 34.03 -14.84 -3.37
CA LEU A 159 32.86 -15.45 -4.02
C LEU A 159 32.00 -14.44 -4.80
N GLN A 160 32.40 -13.16 -4.83
CA GLN A 160 31.63 -12.07 -5.48
C GLN A 160 30.18 -11.94 -4.95
N THR A 161 29.97 -12.17 -3.64
CA THR A 161 28.67 -12.02 -2.95
C THR A 161 28.63 -10.75 -2.11
N ASP A 162 29.57 -9.83 -2.25
CA ASP A 162 29.69 -8.54 -1.56
C ASP A 162 29.02 -7.37 -2.34
N ASP A 163 28.22 -7.70 -3.39
CA ASP A 163 27.52 -6.69 -4.17
C ASP A 163 26.48 -5.93 -3.32
N THR A 164 26.27 -4.67 -3.66
CA THR A 164 25.18 -3.88 -3.09
C THR A 164 23.95 -4.00 -3.99
N ILE A 165 22.87 -4.49 -3.42
CA ILE A 165 21.55 -4.52 -4.05
C ILE A 165 20.87 -3.19 -3.83
N VAL A 166 20.30 -2.62 -4.89
CA VAL A 166 19.47 -1.41 -4.86
C VAL A 166 18.13 -1.75 -5.49
N GLU A 167 17.08 -1.59 -4.72
CA GLU A 167 15.71 -1.86 -5.16
C GLU A 167 15.02 -0.54 -5.54
N PHE A 168 14.54 -0.46 -6.77
CA PHE A 168 13.88 0.70 -7.32
C PHE A 168 12.37 0.49 -7.40
N GLU A 169 11.60 1.49 -7.01
CA GLU A 169 10.17 1.56 -7.28
C GLU A 169 9.93 2.17 -8.67
N ILE A 170 9.72 1.29 -9.66
CA ILE A 170 9.54 1.72 -11.05
C ILE A 170 8.06 2.00 -11.34
N THR A 171 7.76 3.22 -11.74
CA THR A 171 6.42 3.68 -12.12
C THR A 171 5.96 3.04 -13.44
N ASN A 172 4.64 2.99 -13.64
CA ASN A 172 4.06 2.30 -14.79
C ASN A 172 4.42 2.91 -16.15
N ASN A 173 4.75 4.20 -16.18
CA ASN A 173 5.16 4.92 -17.40
C ASN A 173 6.62 4.70 -17.79
N ARG A 174 7.44 4.12 -16.89
CA ARG A 174 8.88 3.93 -17.09
C ARG A 174 9.28 2.44 -17.23
N PRO A 175 8.72 1.68 -18.21
CA PRO A 175 9.10 0.29 -18.42
C PRO A 175 10.57 0.13 -18.84
N ASP A 176 11.21 1.14 -19.40
CA ASP A 176 12.64 1.19 -19.71
C ASP A 176 13.50 0.95 -18.46
N CYS A 177 13.11 1.50 -17.31
CA CYS A 177 13.79 1.34 -16.03
C CYS A 177 13.60 -0.06 -15.39
N LEU A 178 12.75 -0.94 -15.94
CA LEU A 178 12.72 -2.37 -15.58
C LEU A 178 13.90 -3.15 -16.18
N SER A 179 15.01 -2.46 -16.46
CA SER A 179 16.23 -3.01 -17.03
C SER A 179 17.46 -2.33 -16.44
N VAL A 180 18.57 -3.07 -16.45
CA VAL A 180 19.87 -2.53 -16.03
C VAL A 180 20.32 -1.41 -16.97
N LEU A 181 20.09 -1.54 -18.28
CA LEU A 181 20.44 -0.53 -19.27
C LEU A 181 19.62 0.74 -19.10
N GLY A 182 18.32 0.65 -18.82
CA GLY A 182 17.50 1.81 -18.57
C GLY A 182 17.92 2.54 -17.29
N LEU A 183 18.17 1.82 -16.21
CA LEU A 183 18.72 2.40 -14.99
C LEU A 183 20.13 2.98 -15.16
N ALA A 184 20.95 2.36 -16.02
CA ALA A 184 22.27 2.90 -16.37
C ALA A 184 22.14 4.21 -17.14
N GLN A 185 21.18 4.34 -18.06
CA GLN A 185 20.91 5.60 -18.77
C GLN A 185 20.48 6.71 -17.80
N GLU A 186 19.60 6.38 -16.84
CA GLU A 186 19.19 7.29 -15.78
C GLU A 186 20.37 7.72 -14.89
N ALA A 187 21.19 6.77 -14.46
CA ALA A 187 22.38 7.05 -13.66
C ALA A 187 23.42 7.89 -14.46
N SER A 188 23.61 7.60 -15.73
CA SER A 188 24.47 8.36 -16.63
C SER A 188 24.04 9.83 -16.69
N ALA A 189 22.73 10.07 -16.86
CA ALA A 189 22.19 11.43 -16.94
C ALA A 189 22.22 12.13 -15.58
N THR A 190 21.92 11.43 -14.48
CA THR A 190 21.88 11.99 -13.12
C THR A 190 23.24 12.41 -12.62
N PHE A 191 24.28 11.60 -12.87
CA PHE A 191 25.62 11.81 -12.34
C PHE A 191 26.59 12.43 -13.37
N ASP A 192 26.12 12.70 -14.58
CA ASP A 192 26.95 13.20 -15.69
C ASP A 192 28.14 12.28 -16.01
N ILE A 193 27.94 10.96 -15.93
CA ILE A 193 28.93 9.93 -16.22
C ILE A 193 28.61 9.30 -17.56
N PRO A 194 29.56 9.21 -18.51
CA PRO A 194 29.28 8.63 -19.81
C PRO A 194 28.96 7.13 -19.70
N MET A 195 27.93 6.69 -20.45
CA MET A 195 27.54 5.30 -20.51
C MET A 195 28.46 4.52 -21.43
N ASN A 196 28.99 3.37 -20.95
CA ASN A 196 29.77 2.43 -21.73
C ASN A 196 28.85 1.37 -22.34
N TYR A 197 28.26 1.69 -23.48
CA TYR A 197 27.34 0.79 -24.19
C TYR A 197 27.89 0.43 -25.56
N THR A 198 27.81 -0.83 -25.93
CA THR A 198 28.16 -1.33 -27.27
C THR A 198 26.97 -2.12 -27.80
N GLU A 199 26.53 -1.82 -29.03
CA GLU A 199 25.46 -2.58 -29.69
C GLU A 199 25.83 -4.04 -29.79
N PRO A 200 24.93 -4.98 -29.44
CA PRO A 200 25.20 -6.39 -29.48
C PRO A 200 25.29 -6.88 -30.92
N SER A 201 26.26 -7.76 -31.19
CA SER A 201 26.48 -8.38 -32.50
C SER A 201 26.93 -9.82 -32.32
N PHE A 202 26.58 -10.65 -33.28
CA PHE A 202 27.01 -12.03 -33.38
C PHE A 202 27.46 -12.33 -34.82
N LYS A 203 28.25 -13.36 -35.00
CA LYS A 203 28.75 -13.77 -36.30
C LYS A 203 27.89 -14.89 -36.91
N GLY A 204 27.59 -15.90 -36.10
CA GLY A 204 26.85 -17.09 -36.49
C GLY A 204 27.62 -18.01 -37.43
N VAL A 205 27.05 -19.19 -37.68
CA VAL A 205 27.48 -20.14 -38.71
C VAL A 205 26.52 -20.04 -39.91
N ASP A 206 27.02 -20.30 -41.09
CA ASP A 206 26.22 -20.27 -42.32
C ASP A 206 25.09 -21.30 -42.25
N GLY A 207 23.87 -20.83 -42.49
CA GLY A 207 22.65 -21.65 -42.47
C GLY A 207 21.41 -20.83 -42.84
N ASP A 208 20.31 -21.54 -43.03
CA ASP A 208 19.03 -20.92 -43.37
C ASP A 208 17.94 -21.47 -42.42
N ILE A 209 17.57 -20.67 -41.40
CA ILE A 209 16.57 -21.05 -40.42
C ILE A 209 15.21 -21.40 -41.06
N THR A 210 14.86 -20.80 -42.21
CA THR A 210 13.57 -21.05 -42.88
C THR A 210 13.39 -22.47 -43.41
N LYS A 211 14.52 -23.22 -43.55
CA LYS A 211 14.49 -24.64 -43.89
C LYS A 211 14.25 -25.57 -42.72
N GLU A 212 14.44 -25.06 -41.51
CA GLU A 212 14.37 -25.83 -40.26
C GLU A 212 13.06 -25.59 -39.53
N ILE A 213 12.56 -24.37 -39.56
CA ILE A 213 11.33 -23.97 -38.90
C ILE A 213 10.62 -22.86 -39.67
N SER A 214 9.28 -22.83 -39.57
CA SER A 214 8.45 -21.72 -40.08
C SER A 214 7.76 -21.00 -38.94
N VAL A 215 7.63 -19.69 -39.07
CA VAL A 215 6.92 -18.82 -38.12
C VAL A 215 5.82 -18.08 -38.86
N SER A 216 4.66 -17.91 -38.23
CA SER A 216 3.57 -17.12 -38.75
C SER A 216 2.80 -16.44 -37.62
N VAL A 217 2.41 -15.18 -37.85
CA VAL A 217 1.58 -14.39 -36.90
C VAL A 217 0.21 -14.20 -37.51
N GLU A 218 -0.81 -14.87 -36.94
CA GLU A 218 -2.21 -14.76 -37.40
C GLU A 218 -2.88 -13.49 -36.85
N ASN A 219 -2.55 -13.07 -35.63
CA ASN A 219 -3.09 -11.86 -35.02
C ASN A 219 -2.02 -10.78 -34.86
N THR A 220 -1.82 -10.01 -35.93
CA THR A 220 -0.82 -8.93 -36.01
C THR A 220 -1.14 -7.73 -35.10
N LYS A 221 -2.39 -7.59 -34.62
CA LYS A 221 -2.78 -6.55 -33.67
C LYS A 221 -2.30 -6.86 -32.26
N LEU A 222 -2.31 -8.14 -31.88
CA LEU A 222 -1.88 -8.56 -30.54
C LEU A 222 -0.40 -8.97 -30.51
N CYS A 223 0.22 -9.24 -31.65
CA CYS A 223 1.65 -9.47 -31.79
C CYS A 223 2.17 -8.65 -32.96
N SER A 224 2.81 -7.51 -32.67
CA SER A 224 3.31 -6.58 -33.68
C SER A 224 4.63 -7.02 -34.31
N ARG A 225 5.44 -7.80 -33.61
CA ARG A 225 6.69 -8.36 -34.11
C ARG A 225 6.97 -9.70 -33.43
N TYR A 226 7.43 -10.68 -34.18
CA TYR A 226 7.89 -11.96 -33.65
C TYR A 226 9.19 -12.35 -34.37
N MET A 227 10.26 -12.48 -33.60
CA MET A 227 11.57 -12.85 -34.12
C MET A 227 11.96 -14.23 -33.59
N ALA A 228 12.56 -15.04 -34.44
CA ALA A 228 13.05 -16.34 -34.09
C ALA A 228 14.48 -16.55 -34.61
N ALA A 229 15.34 -17.10 -33.75
CA ALA A 229 16.71 -17.48 -34.11
C ALA A 229 16.98 -18.94 -33.71
N LEU A 230 17.77 -19.64 -34.49
CA LEU A 230 18.08 -21.05 -34.30
C LEU A 230 19.50 -21.24 -33.79
N VAL A 231 19.62 -22.06 -32.74
CA VAL A 231 20.90 -22.45 -32.15
C VAL A 231 21.00 -23.99 -32.19
N LYS A 232 22.05 -24.49 -32.77
CA LYS A 232 22.33 -25.94 -32.92
C LYS A 232 23.49 -26.36 -32.03
N ASN A 233 23.67 -27.67 -31.89
CA ASN A 233 24.78 -28.27 -31.13
C ASN A 233 24.90 -27.66 -29.71
N VAL A 234 23.73 -27.41 -29.09
CA VAL A 234 23.63 -26.81 -27.76
C VAL A 234 24.24 -27.73 -26.70
N LYS A 235 24.97 -27.14 -25.78
CA LYS A 235 25.53 -27.78 -24.61
C LYS A 235 24.95 -27.16 -23.36
N ILE A 236 24.03 -27.87 -22.72
CA ILE A 236 23.44 -27.45 -21.46
C ILE A 236 24.45 -27.65 -20.34
N GLY A 237 24.57 -26.64 -19.48
CA GLY A 237 25.47 -26.68 -18.35
C GLY A 237 25.19 -25.50 -17.40
N PRO A 238 25.92 -25.40 -16.29
CA PRO A 238 25.77 -24.26 -15.39
C PRO A 238 26.18 -22.94 -16.06
N SER A 239 25.58 -21.86 -15.65
CA SER A 239 26.01 -20.52 -16.09
C SER A 239 27.34 -20.13 -15.47
N PRO A 240 28.17 -19.33 -16.17
CA PRO A 240 29.42 -18.86 -15.58
C PRO A 240 29.15 -17.98 -14.34
N LYS A 241 30.08 -18.01 -13.40
CA LYS A 241 29.98 -17.33 -12.09
C LYS A 241 29.51 -15.88 -12.20
N TRP A 242 30.04 -15.11 -13.14
CA TRP A 242 29.67 -13.71 -13.32
C TRP A 242 28.20 -13.51 -13.70
N MET A 243 27.63 -14.40 -14.52
CA MET A 243 26.23 -14.37 -14.94
C MET A 243 25.32 -14.81 -13.78
N ALA A 244 25.63 -15.94 -13.15
CA ALA A 244 24.88 -16.48 -12.02
C ALA A 244 24.80 -15.48 -10.86
N ARG A 245 25.92 -14.78 -10.54
CA ARG A 245 25.94 -13.76 -9.47
C ARG A 245 25.07 -12.54 -9.79
N ARG A 246 25.05 -12.06 -11.05
CA ARG A 246 24.19 -10.94 -11.47
C ARG A 246 22.72 -11.31 -11.44
N LEU A 247 22.35 -12.50 -11.90
CA LEU A 247 20.97 -13.00 -11.79
C LEU A 247 20.51 -13.08 -10.34
N ARG A 248 21.32 -13.71 -9.48
CA ARG A 248 21.02 -13.81 -8.05
C ARG A 248 20.92 -12.42 -7.38
N ALA A 249 21.81 -11.51 -7.69
CA ALA A 249 21.77 -10.13 -7.22
C ALA A 249 20.49 -9.39 -7.66
N SER A 250 19.85 -9.85 -8.71
CA SER A 250 18.57 -9.33 -9.23
C SER A 250 17.36 -10.16 -8.81
N GLY A 251 17.53 -11.10 -7.85
CA GLY A 251 16.43 -11.91 -7.33
C GLY A 251 16.05 -13.13 -8.21
N VAL A 252 16.82 -13.44 -9.24
CA VAL A 252 16.56 -14.56 -10.15
C VAL A 252 17.51 -15.72 -9.83
N ARG A 253 16.93 -16.91 -9.58
CA ARG A 253 17.71 -18.13 -9.36
C ARG A 253 18.28 -18.63 -10.67
N PRO A 254 19.61 -18.87 -10.77
CA PRO A 254 20.22 -19.53 -11.92
C PRO A 254 19.70 -20.96 -12.09
N ILE A 255 19.50 -21.38 -13.34
CA ILE A 255 19.00 -22.72 -13.69
C ILE A 255 20.00 -23.45 -14.57
N ASN A 256 20.25 -22.93 -15.78
CA ASN A 256 21.23 -23.39 -16.71
C ASN A 256 21.60 -22.27 -17.70
N ASN A 257 22.69 -22.42 -18.41
CA ASN A 257 23.23 -21.40 -19.30
C ASN A 257 22.23 -20.82 -20.31
N LEU A 258 21.34 -21.62 -20.89
CA LEU A 258 20.36 -21.10 -21.87
C LEU A 258 19.19 -20.36 -21.25
N VAL A 259 18.58 -20.93 -20.21
CA VAL A 259 17.49 -20.26 -19.47
C VAL A 259 18.00 -18.98 -18.81
N ASP A 260 19.22 -19.04 -18.31
CA ASP A 260 19.85 -17.89 -17.66
C ASP A 260 20.20 -16.79 -18.66
N ILE A 261 20.58 -17.14 -19.92
CA ILE A 261 20.73 -16.13 -20.99
C ILE A 261 19.40 -15.39 -21.23
N THR A 262 18.26 -16.09 -21.31
CA THR A 262 16.97 -15.41 -21.52
C THR A 262 16.60 -14.50 -20.35
N ASN A 263 16.82 -14.95 -19.12
CA ASN A 263 16.59 -14.16 -17.92
C ASN A 263 17.57 -12.97 -17.82
N PHE A 264 18.84 -13.20 -18.16
CA PHE A 264 19.86 -12.17 -18.17
C PHE A 264 19.51 -11.04 -19.15
N VAL A 265 19.13 -11.38 -20.38
CA VAL A 265 18.75 -10.40 -21.41
C VAL A 265 17.46 -9.68 -21.01
N MET A 266 16.48 -10.37 -20.42
CA MET A 266 15.27 -9.74 -19.89
C MET A 266 15.61 -8.66 -18.84
N LEU A 267 16.51 -8.95 -17.92
CA LEU A 267 16.94 -8.00 -16.90
C LEU A 267 17.85 -6.91 -17.45
N GLU A 268 18.72 -7.23 -18.41
CA GLU A 268 19.66 -6.28 -19.01
C GLU A 268 18.96 -5.28 -19.93
N TYR A 269 18.06 -5.76 -20.82
CA TYR A 269 17.38 -4.97 -21.86
C TYR A 269 15.92 -4.63 -21.53
N GLY A 270 15.34 -5.21 -20.49
CA GLY A 270 13.92 -5.06 -20.18
C GLY A 270 12.99 -5.79 -21.15
N HIS A 271 13.52 -6.65 -22.01
CA HIS A 271 12.78 -7.38 -23.04
C HIS A 271 12.74 -8.87 -22.76
N PRO A 272 11.58 -9.44 -22.36
CA PRO A 272 11.46 -10.86 -22.09
C PRO A 272 11.69 -11.70 -23.35
N MET A 273 12.33 -12.82 -23.17
CA MET A 273 12.62 -13.80 -24.21
C MET A 273 12.19 -15.19 -23.78
N HIS A 274 12.00 -16.06 -24.74
CA HIS A 274 11.76 -17.49 -24.50
C HIS A 274 12.65 -18.36 -25.41
N ALA A 275 12.83 -19.60 -25.00
CA ALA A 275 13.61 -20.57 -25.74
C ALA A 275 12.86 -21.91 -25.80
N PHE A 276 12.61 -22.40 -26.98
CA PHE A 276 11.91 -23.66 -27.22
C PHE A 276 12.90 -24.75 -27.67
N ASP A 277 12.80 -25.94 -27.09
CA ASP A 277 13.47 -27.12 -27.66
C ASP A 277 12.75 -27.50 -28.95
N LEU A 278 13.45 -27.46 -30.08
CA LEU A 278 12.88 -27.69 -31.39
C LEU A 278 12.24 -29.10 -31.53
N ARG A 279 12.70 -30.10 -30.77
CA ARG A 279 12.13 -31.45 -30.75
C ARG A 279 10.66 -31.50 -30.35
N TYR A 280 10.24 -30.54 -29.53
CA TYR A 280 8.88 -30.44 -29.00
C TYR A 280 8.02 -29.42 -29.73
N VAL A 281 8.52 -28.80 -30.80
CA VAL A 281 7.74 -27.95 -31.71
C VAL A 281 7.22 -28.79 -32.86
N GLU A 282 5.99 -29.28 -32.76
CA GLU A 282 5.39 -30.18 -33.74
C GLU A 282 5.31 -29.53 -35.15
N ASP A 283 5.61 -30.33 -36.18
CA ASP A 283 5.66 -29.91 -37.57
C ASP A 283 6.69 -28.81 -37.86
N ASN A 284 7.65 -28.55 -36.94
CA ASN A 284 8.62 -27.46 -37.02
C ASN A 284 7.97 -26.12 -37.38
N ARG A 285 6.88 -25.81 -36.73
CA ARG A 285 6.09 -24.63 -37.03
C ARG A 285 5.66 -23.90 -35.75
N ILE A 286 5.87 -22.61 -35.74
CA ILE A 286 5.35 -21.69 -34.70
C ILE A 286 4.24 -20.83 -35.30
N VAL A 287 3.09 -20.78 -34.60
CA VAL A 287 1.93 -19.99 -34.98
C VAL A 287 1.48 -19.14 -33.81
N VAL A 288 1.61 -17.82 -33.94
CA VAL A 288 1.12 -16.86 -32.92
C VAL A 288 -0.32 -16.53 -33.27
N ARG A 289 -1.26 -17.00 -32.48
CA ARG A 289 -2.70 -16.92 -32.73
C ARG A 289 -3.52 -16.78 -31.46
N ASN A 290 -4.77 -16.44 -31.59
CA ASN A 290 -5.71 -16.58 -30.48
C ASN A 290 -5.95 -18.06 -30.15
N ALA A 291 -6.17 -18.35 -28.88
CA ALA A 291 -6.58 -19.69 -28.46
C ALA A 291 -7.94 -20.06 -29.06
N LYS A 292 -8.19 -21.36 -29.23
CA LYS A 292 -9.50 -21.90 -29.64
C LYS A 292 -10.29 -22.34 -28.41
N GLU A 293 -11.58 -22.33 -28.53
CA GLU A 293 -12.46 -22.84 -27.46
C GLU A 293 -12.12 -24.28 -27.11
N GLY A 294 -11.96 -24.56 -25.81
CA GLY A 294 -11.64 -25.90 -25.30
C GLY A 294 -10.16 -26.25 -25.25
N GLU A 295 -9.27 -25.40 -25.77
CA GLU A 295 -7.83 -25.61 -25.61
C GLU A 295 -7.39 -25.45 -24.15
N THR A 296 -6.43 -26.26 -23.74
CA THR A 296 -5.80 -26.22 -22.41
C THR A 296 -4.28 -26.25 -22.56
N LEU A 297 -3.57 -25.67 -21.60
CA LEU A 297 -2.11 -25.70 -21.54
C LEU A 297 -1.65 -25.95 -20.11
N LYS A 298 -0.74 -26.90 -19.91
CA LYS A 298 -0.02 -27.04 -18.65
C LYS A 298 1.22 -26.14 -18.70
N LEU A 299 1.35 -25.27 -17.70
CA LEU A 299 2.44 -24.31 -17.61
C LEU A 299 3.70 -24.95 -17.03
N LEU A 300 4.82 -24.23 -17.07
CA LEU A 300 6.10 -24.66 -16.51
C LEU A 300 6.08 -24.93 -14.99
N ASP A 301 5.07 -24.49 -14.27
CA ASP A 301 4.87 -24.86 -12.86
C ASP A 301 4.32 -26.29 -12.78
N GLU A 302 5.16 -27.23 -12.33
CA GLU A 302 4.83 -28.65 -12.20
C GLU A 302 3.63 -28.94 -11.29
N MET A 303 3.33 -28.06 -10.36
CA MET A 303 2.25 -28.20 -9.38
C MET A 303 0.91 -27.64 -9.86
N ALA A 304 0.89 -26.88 -10.96
CA ALA A 304 -0.30 -26.23 -11.47
C ALA A 304 -1.19 -27.17 -12.32
N GLU A 305 -2.50 -27.08 -12.12
CA GLU A 305 -3.48 -27.73 -13.00
C GLU A 305 -3.47 -27.08 -14.39
N PRO A 306 -3.79 -27.82 -15.46
CA PRO A 306 -3.85 -27.25 -16.80
C PRO A 306 -4.79 -26.06 -16.91
N VAL A 307 -4.28 -24.96 -17.41
CA VAL A 307 -5.04 -23.71 -17.61
C VAL A 307 -6.01 -23.87 -18.78
N LYS A 308 -7.28 -23.51 -18.59
CA LYS A 308 -8.25 -23.42 -19.67
C LYS A 308 -8.05 -22.12 -20.44
N LEU A 309 -7.78 -22.25 -21.74
CA LEU A 309 -7.58 -21.11 -22.61
C LEU A 309 -8.92 -20.60 -23.16
N THR A 310 -8.99 -19.31 -23.45
CA THR A 310 -10.17 -18.68 -24.05
C THR A 310 -9.78 -17.89 -25.31
N PRO A 311 -10.71 -17.72 -26.28
CA PRO A 311 -10.40 -17.08 -27.57
C PRO A 311 -9.87 -15.63 -27.49
N GLU A 312 -9.96 -15.00 -26.33
CA GLU A 312 -9.40 -13.66 -26.11
C GLU A 312 -7.91 -13.70 -25.80
N MET A 313 -7.37 -14.87 -25.41
CA MET A 313 -5.97 -15.04 -25.07
C MET A 313 -5.13 -15.26 -26.32
N LEU A 314 -3.99 -14.55 -26.40
CA LEU A 314 -2.97 -14.81 -27.40
C LEU A 314 -2.08 -15.93 -26.92
N ILE A 315 -1.83 -16.90 -27.79
CA ILE A 315 -0.97 -18.03 -27.52
C ILE A 315 0.09 -18.20 -28.60
N ILE A 316 1.15 -18.89 -28.25
CA ILE A 316 2.10 -19.45 -29.17
C ILE A 316 1.75 -20.92 -29.30
N ALA A 317 1.46 -21.36 -30.52
CA ALA A 317 1.15 -22.75 -30.83
C ALA A 317 2.22 -23.33 -31.75
N ASP A 318 2.41 -24.65 -31.71
CA ASP A 318 3.08 -25.40 -32.75
C ASP A 318 2.13 -25.78 -33.89
N GLY A 319 2.48 -26.72 -34.70
CA GLY A 319 1.62 -27.20 -35.78
C GLY A 319 0.32 -27.87 -35.31
N LYS A 320 0.18 -28.24 -34.05
CA LYS A 320 -0.93 -29.02 -33.52
C LYS A 320 -1.58 -28.44 -32.25
N LYS A 321 -0.81 -27.91 -31.29
CA LYS A 321 -1.27 -27.55 -29.96
C LYS A 321 -0.66 -26.24 -29.45
N PRO A 322 -1.24 -25.61 -28.41
CA PRO A 322 -0.60 -24.53 -27.68
C PRO A 322 0.70 -24.99 -27.00
N ILE A 323 1.76 -24.18 -27.07
CA ILE A 323 3.05 -24.42 -26.42
C ILE A 323 3.47 -23.32 -25.44
N ALA A 324 2.84 -22.14 -25.53
CA ALA A 324 3.02 -21.05 -24.54
C ALA A 324 1.82 -20.10 -24.54
N ILE A 325 1.64 -19.39 -23.43
CA ILE A 325 0.76 -18.21 -23.36
C ILE A 325 1.64 -16.99 -23.64
N ALA A 326 1.35 -16.30 -24.74
CA ALA A 326 2.16 -15.20 -25.26
C ALA A 326 2.41 -14.12 -24.21
N GLY A 327 3.67 -13.84 -23.90
CA GLY A 327 4.11 -12.83 -22.95
C GLY A 327 3.82 -13.13 -21.48
N VAL A 328 3.31 -14.32 -21.14
CA VAL A 328 3.02 -14.71 -19.74
C VAL A 328 3.92 -15.85 -19.30
N MET A 329 3.77 -17.05 -19.88
CA MET A 329 4.52 -18.22 -19.45
C MET A 329 4.58 -19.31 -20.52
N GLY A 330 5.71 -20.03 -20.61
CA GLY A 330 5.89 -21.21 -21.45
C GLY A 330 5.09 -22.43 -20.96
N GLY A 331 4.85 -23.36 -21.86
CA GLY A 331 4.26 -24.65 -21.52
C GLY A 331 5.30 -25.67 -21.06
N GLU A 332 4.92 -26.58 -20.18
CA GLU A 332 5.79 -27.61 -19.58
C GLU A 332 6.56 -28.44 -20.64
N HIS A 333 5.89 -28.78 -21.73
CA HIS A 333 6.46 -29.72 -22.72
C HIS A 333 7.31 -29.08 -23.81
N SER A 334 7.52 -27.78 -23.78
CA SER A 334 8.33 -27.06 -24.79
C SER A 334 9.62 -26.46 -24.23
N GLY A 335 9.86 -26.67 -22.94
CA GLY A 335 11.02 -26.10 -22.22
C GLY A 335 12.32 -26.80 -22.55
N ILE A 336 13.43 -26.19 -22.13
CA ILE A 336 14.79 -26.70 -22.28
C ILE A 336 15.03 -27.83 -21.30
N MET A 337 15.54 -28.96 -21.79
CA MET A 337 15.89 -30.17 -21.04
C MET A 337 17.40 -30.37 -21.03
N GLU A 338 17.93 -31.22 -20.15
CA GLU A 338 19.38 -31.51 -20.07
C GLU A 338 19.98 -32.05 -21.36
N ASP A 339 19.17 -32.75 -22.15
CA ASP A 339 19.58 -33.38 -23.43
C ASP A 339 19.19 -32.57 -24.67
N THR A 340 18.78 -31.32 -24.50
CA THR A 340 18.40 -30.39 -25.56
C THR A 340 19.63 -30.11 -26.46
N THR A 341 19.46 -30.27 -27.77
CA THR A 341 20.54 -30.06 -28.76
C THR A 341 20.29 -28.97 -29.77
N THR A 342 19.03 -28.60 -29.97
CA THR A 342 18.62 -27.55 -30.92
C THR A 342 17.51 -26.70 -30.30
N VAL A 343 17.70 -25.40 -30.31
CA VAL A 343 16.83 -24.44 -29.63
C VAL A 343 16.40 -23.32 -30.57
N VAL A 344 15.14 -22.93 -30.47
CA VAL A 344 14.60 -21.72 -31.12
C VAL A 344 14.45 -20.65 -30.06
N PHE A 345 15.21 -19.58 -30.17
CA PHE A 345 15.04 -18.38 -29.34
C PHE A 345 13.96 -17.51 -29.93
N GLU A 346 13.10 -17.02 -29.06
CA GLU A 346 12.01 -16.06 -29.33
C GLU A 346 12.34 -14.69 -28.73
N ALA A 347 12.13 -13.65 -29.53
CA ALA A 347 11.98 -12.29 -29.02
C ALA A 347 10.79 -11.65 -29.73
N ALA A 348 9.75 -11.30 -28.98
CA ALA A 348 8.49 -10.83 -29.56
C ALA A 348 7.98 -9.56 -28.87
N CYS A 349 7.06 -8.87 -29.55
CA CYS A 349 6.35 -7.72 -28.98
C CYS A 349 4.85 -7.98 -28.97
N PHE A 350 4.28 -8.15 -27.79
CA PHE A 350 2.88 -8.45 -27.58
C PHE A 350 2.12 -7.22 -27.04
N ASP A 351 0.81 -7.14 -27.34
CA ASP A 351 -0.07 -6.09 -26.79
C ASP A 351 -0.16 -6.16 -25.27
N GLY A 352 0.26 -5.11 -24.60
CA GLY A 352 0.35 -5.07 -23.15
C GLY A 352 -1.01 -5.21 -22.43
N VAL A 353 -2.10 -4.75 -23.05
CA VAL A 353 -3.45 -4.88 -22.49
C VAL A 353 -3.91 -6.34 -22.56
N SER A 354 -3.62 -7.02 -23.67
CA SER A 354 -3.91 -8.44 -23.84
C SER A 354 -3.14 -9.29 -22.83
N VAL A 355 -1.84 -9.06 -22.68
CA VAL A 355 -1.00 -9.77 -21.71
C VAL A 355 -1.51 -9.56 -20.29
N ARG A 356 -1.78 -8.32 -19.88
CA ARG A 356 -2.31 -8.00 -18.55
C ARG A 356 -3.64 -8.69 -18.26
N ARG A 357 -4.57 -8.67 -19.22
CA ARG A 357 -5.89 -9.32 -19.06
C ARG A 357 -5.74 -10.84 -18.94
N THR A 358 -4.87 -11.41 -19.74
CA THR A 358 -4.60 -12.85 -19.72
C THR A 358 -3.96 -13.27 -18.40
N ALA A 359 -2.87 -12.64 -17.99
CA ALA A 359 -2.18 -12.91 -16.73
C ALA A 359 -3.12 -12.82 -15.52
N ARG A 360 -3.96 -11.77 -15.48
CA ARG A 360 -4.96 -11.61 -14.43
C ARG A 360 -6.05 -12.68 -14.44
N LYS A 361 -6.49 -13.11 -15.63
CA LYS A 361 -7.57 -14.10 -15.78
C LYS A 361 -7.14 -15.49 -15.33
N ILE A 362 -5.88 -15.84 -15.59
CA ILE A 362 -5.31 -17.13 -15.16
C ILE A 362 -4.72 -17.10 -13.75
N GLY A 363 -4.55 -15.92 -13.17
CA GLY A 363 -3.98 -15.72 -11.84
C GLY A 363 -2.45 -15.76 -11.80
N GLU A 364 -1.77 -15.75 -12.96
CA GLU A 364 -0.31 -15.86 -13.08
C GLU A 364 0.31 -14.51 -13.43
N ARG A 365 1.16 -13.99 -12.54
CA ARG A 365 1.95 -12.79 -12.78
C ARG A 365 3.43 -13.13 -12.78
N THR A 366 4.07 -12.93 -13.92
CA THR A 366 5.49 -13.25 -14.12
C THR A 366 6.31 -11.98 -14.37
N GLU A 367 7.64 -12.06 -14.28
CA GLU A 367 8.57 -11.00 -14.67
C GLU A 367 8.40 -10.60 -16.15
N ALA A 368 8.07 -11.56 -17.02
CA ALA A 368 7.76 -11.30 -18.41
C ALA A 368 6.44 -10.53 -18.57
N SER A 369 5.34 -11.00 -17.95
CA SER A 369 4.04 -10.34 -18.04
C SER A 369 4.08 -8.94 -17.44
N SER A 370 4.85 -8.72 -16.37
CA SER A 370 5.03 -7.42 -15.73
C SER A 370 5.72 -6.38 -16.63
N ARG A 371 6.58 -6.83 -17.56
CA ARG A 371 7.21 -5.97 -18.56
C ARG A 371 6.32 -5.75 -19.78
N PHE A 372 5.76 -6.82 -20.35
CA PHE A 372 4.86 -6.70 -21.51
C PHE A 372 3.62 -5.86 -21.21
N GLU A 373 3.01 -6.00 -20.01
CA GLU A 373 1.80 -5.25 -19.65
C GLU A 373 1.98 -3.72 -19.64
N LYS A 374 3.22 -3.25 -19.47
CA LYS A 374 3.56 -1.82 -19.51
C LYS A 374 3.83 -1.31 -20.91
N GLY A 375 3.90 -2.20 -21.91
CA GLY A 375 4.22 -1.90 -23.29
C GLY A 375 5.71 -1.96 -23.58
N LEU A 376 6.05 -2.70 -24.63
CA LEU A 376 7.42 -2.79 -25.15
C LEU A 376 7.43 -2.38 -26.63
N ASN A 377 8.50 -1.69 -27.03
CA ASN A 377 8.64 -1.26 -28.41
C ASN A 377 9.16 -2.42 -29.29
N PRO A 378 8.57 -2.68 -30.46
CA PRO A 378 8.99 -3.75 -31.37
C PRO A 378 10.47 -3.67 -31.79
N VAL A 379 11.06 -2.48 -31.85
CA VAL A 379 12.47 -2.27 -32.20
C VAL A 379 13.41 -2.93 -31.17
N ASN A 380 13.03 -2.97 -29.89
CA ASN A 380 13.88 -3.47 -28.83
C ASN A 380 14.02 -5.00 -28.88
N ALA A 381 13.08 -5.74 -29.51
CA ALA A 381 13.15 -7.19 -29.67
C ALA A 381 14.42 -7.63 -30.41
N GLU A 382 14.83 -6.88 -31.43
CA GLU A 382 16.04 -7.19 -32.23
C GLU A 382 17.32 -7.07 -31.40
N LYS A 383 17.42 -6.00 -30.56
CA LYS A 383 18.59 -5.80 -29.72
C LYS A 383 18.70 -6.91 -28.65
N ALA A 384 17.56 -7.26 -28.04
CA ALA A 384 17.50 -8.34 -27.07
C ALA A 384 17.90 -9.69 -27.69
N LEU A 385 17.35 -10.02 -28.86
CA LEU A 385 17.69 -11.25 -29.56
C LEU A 385 19.19 -11.31 -29.94
N LYS A 386 19.74 -10.24 -30.53
CA LYS A 386 21.17 -10.15 -30.85
C LYS A 386 22.06 -10.33 -29.62
N ARG A 387 21.63 -9.77 -28.46
CA ARG A 387 22.38 -9.93 -27.21
C ARG A 387 22.39 -11.40 -26.74
N ALA A 388 21.25 -12.08 -26.78
CA ALA A 388 21.19 -13.50 -26.45
C ALA A 388 22.10 -14.33 -27.31
N LEU A 389 22.07 -14.11 -28.64
CA LEU A 389 22.93 -14.82 -29.61
C LEU A 389 24.42 -14.52 -29.38
N GLN A 390 24.77 -13.27 -29.08
CA GLN A 390 26.12 -12.88 -28.69
C GLN A 390 26.58 -13.62 -27.42
N LEU A 391 25.72 -13.73 -26.41
CA LEU A 391 26.03 -14.46 -25.17
C LEU A 391 26.26 -15.96 -25.43
N ILE A 392 25.49 -16.59 -26.31
CA ILE A 392 25.66 -17.98 -26.70
C ILE A 392 27.05 -18.21 -27.34
N GLU A 393 27.46 -17.31 -28.25
CA GLU A 393 28.79 -17.35 -28.84
C GLU A 393 29.90 -17.13 -27.82
N MET A 394 29.75 -16.12 -26.95
CA MET A 394 30.72 -15.83 -25.90
C MET A 394 30.92 -16.98 -24.92
N LEU A 395 29.88 -17.71 -24.59
CA LEU A 395 29.90 -18.85 -23.68
C LEU A 395 30.27 -20.15 -24.40
N GLY A 396 30.27 -20.19 -25.72
CA GLY A 396 30.54 -21.39 -26.51
C GLY A 396 29.52 -22.51 -26.25
N CYS A 397 28.30 -22.18 -25.86
CA CYS A 397 27.27 -23.14 -25.45
C CYS A 397 26.38 -23.60 -26.62
N GLY A 398 26.62 -23.14 -27.84
CA GLY A 398 25.87 -23.55 -29.03
C GLY A 398 26.40 -22.87 -30.29
N GLU A 399 25.94 -23.33 -31.45
CA GLU A 399 26.23 -22.75 -32.77
C GLU A 399 25.01 -21.96 -33.25
N VAL A 400 25.14 -20.63 -33.28
CA VAL A 400 24.09 -19.71 -33.74
C VAL A 400 24.01 -19.77 -35.26
N VAL A 401 22.82 -20.03 -35.82
CA VAL A 401 22.61 -19.90 -37.28
C VAL A 401 22.49 -18.41 -37.63
N ASN A 402 23.23 -17.95 -38.66
CA ASN A 402 23.37 -16.53 -38.97
C ASN A 402 22.12 -15.86 -39.57
N THR A 403 21.09 -16.61 -39.90
CA THR A 403 19.80 -16.10 -40.38
C THR A 403 18.75 -16.05 -39.24
N ILE A 404 17.91 -15.04 -39.29
CA ILE A 404 16.84 -14.81 -38.33
C ILE A 404 15.52 -14.75 -39.10
N ILE A 405 14.44 -15.34 -38.55
CA ILE A 405 13.08 -15.06 -39.01
C ILE A 405 12.59 -13.83 -38.29
N ASP A 406 12.07 -12.85 -39.03
CA ASP A 406 11.53 -11.59 -38.48
C ASP A 406 10.15 -11.31 -39.09
N GLU A 407 9.10 -11.70 -38.41
CA GLU A 407 7.71 -11.38 -38.72
C GLU A 407 7.38 -10.02 -38.13
N ASN A 408 7.73 -8.96 -38.87
CA ASN A 408 7.51 -7.57 -38.41
C ASN A 408 6.28 -6.95 -39.07
N HIS A 409 5.25 -6.73 -38.28
CA HIS A 409 4.00 -6.10 -38.67
C HIS A 409 3.83 -4.71 -38.01
N SER A 410 4.89 -4.18 -37.39
CA SER A 410 4.86 -2.87 -36.75
C SER A 410 5.15 -1.74 -37.75
N GLU A 411 4.40 -0.67 -37.67
CA GLU A 411 4.66 0.59 -38.40
C GLU A 411 5.41 1.59 -37.49
N TYR A 412 6.39 1.11 -36.72
CA TYR A 412 7.07 1.96 -35.76
C TYR A 412 7.84 3.08 -36.47
N VAL A 413 7.53 4.33 -36.08
CA VAL A 413 8.29 5.53 -36.43
C VAL A 413 8.61 6.24 -35.11
N PRO A 414 9.87 6.69 -34.89
CA PRO A 414 10.21 7.47 -33.71
C PRO A 414 9.30 8.69 -33.58
N GLU A 415 8.73 8.87 -32.39
CA GLU A 415 7.91 10.05 -32.10
C GLU A 415 8.78 11.30 -32.12
N ARG A 416 8.26 12.40 -32.71
CA ARG A 416 8.93 13.69 -32.82
C ARG A 416 8.11 14.73 -32.08
N LEU A 417 8.71 15.39 -31.08
CA LEU A 417 8.06 16.42 -30.29
C LEU A 417 8.73 17.75 -30.53
N LYS A 418 7.91 18.76 -30.82
CA LYS A 418 8.42 20.12 -30.98
C LYS A 418 9.03 20.61 -29.67
N HIS A 419 10.26 21.08 -29.72
CA HIS A 419 10.93 21.71 -28.59
C HIS A 419 10.64 23.19 -28.52
N ASP A 420 9.92 23.63 -27.51
CA ASP A 420 9.69 25.04 -27.21
C ASP A 420 10.24 25.37 -25.84
N TYR A 421 11.52 25.76 -25.80
CA TYR A 421 12.23 25.98 -24.53
C TYR A 421 11.61 27.11 -23.69
N LYS A 422 10.93 28.08 -24.34
CA LYS A 422 10.25 29.17 -23.62
C LYS A 422 9.02 28.65 -22.89
N TRP A 423 8.24 27.84 -23.58
CA TRP A 423 7.08 27.20 -22.99
C TRP A 423 7.49 26.27 -21.82
N VAL A 424 8.59 25.51 -21.97
CA VAL A 424 9.15 24.67 -20.89
C VAL A 424 9.48 25.53 -19.67
N ASN A 425 10.17 26.66 -19.86
CA ASN A 425 10.49 27.57 -18.76
C ASN A 425 9.26 28.21 -18.11
N GLU A 426 8.28 28.63 -18.90
CA GLU A 426 7.02 29.18 -18.38
C GLU A 426 6.26 28.12 -17.56
N HIS A 427 6.23 26.87 -18.05
CA HIS A 427 5.56 25.75 -17.39
C HIS A 427 6.24 25.38 -16.06
N LEU A 428 7.57 25.38 -16.03
CA LEU A 428 8.36 25.02 -14.83
C LEU A 428 8.57 26.19 -13.86
N GLY A 429 8.37 27.42 -14.31
CA GLY A 429 8.77 28.61 -13.54
C GLY A 429 10.28 28.75 -13.44
N SER A 430 11.02 28.37 -14.47
CA SER A 430 12.48 28.36 -14.55
C SER A 430 13.02 29.30 -15.64
N ASP A 431 14.35 29.43 -15.71
CA ASP A 431 15.06 30.18 -16.76
C ASP A 431 16.27 29.35 -17.26
N ILE A 432 15.98 28.15 -17.76
CA ILE A 432 16.97 27.21 -18.29
C ILE A 432 17.19 27.55 -19.78
N SER A 433 18.46 27.72 -20.18
CA SER A 433 18.77 28.02 -21.56
C SER A 433 18.36 26.89 -22.52
N GLU A 434 18.05 27.22 -23.78
CA GLU A 434 17.69 26.24 -24.81
C GLU A 434 18.78 25.15 -24.94
N ASN A 435 20.03 25.55 -24.98
CA ASN A 435 21.16 24.62 -25.07
C ASN A 435 21.25 23.66 -23.87
N GLU A 436 21.02 24.16 -22.65
CA GLU A 436 21.05 23.32 -21.45
C GLU A 436 19.88 22.31 -21.44
N GLN A 437 18.70 22.72 -21.88
CA GLN A 437 17.57 21.79 -22.05
C GLN A 437 17.88 20.70 -23.07
N ILE A 438 18.48 21.06 -24.21
CA ILE A 438 18.88 20.10 -25.25
C ILE A 438 19.94 19.13 -24.73
N GLU A 439 20.94 19.61 -24.02
CA GLU A 439 21.98 18.75 -23.46
C GLU A 439 21.44 17.80 -22.38
N ILE A 440 20.51 18.25 -21.55
CA ILE A 440 19.78 17.38 -20.60
C ILE A 440 19.07 16.25 -21.35
N LEU A 441 18.33 16.57 -22.38
CA LEU A 441 17.59 15.59 -23.17
C LEU A 441 18.53 14.59 -23.88
N LYS A 442 19.65 15.07 -24.41
CA LYS A 442 20.67 14.19 -25.01
C LYS A 442 21.28 13.22 -24.02
N LYS A 443 21.56 13.65 -22.78
CA LYS A 443 22.02 12.77 -21.69
C LYS A 443 21.05 11.63 -21.41
N LEU A 444 19.76 11.84 -21.64
CA LEU A 444 18.73 10.83 -21.53
C LEU A 444 18.51 9.99 -22.79
N GLY A 445 19.33 10.18 -23.82
CA GLY A 445 19.28 9.41 -25.05
C GLY A 445 18.30 9.95 -26.12
N PHE A 446 17.71 11.16 -25.91
CA PHE A 446 16.89 11.79 -26.93
C PHE A 446 17.73 12.35 -28.08
N GLY A 447 17.25 12.18 -29.29
CA GLY A 447 17.78 12.89 -30.46
C GLY A 447 17.26 14.32 -30.53
N TYR A 448 17.97 15.20 -31.27
CA TYR A 448 17.54 16.56 -31.56
C TYR A 448 17.85 16.94 -32.99
N GLU A 449 16.82 17.27 -33.79
CA GLU A 449 16.96 17.68 -35.17
C GLU A 449 15.92 18.75 -35.52
N ASN A 450 16.35 19.82 -36.20
CA ASN A 450 15.46 20.84 -36.74
C ASN A 450 14.44 21.46 -35.76
N GLY A 451 14.78 21.56 -34.47
CA GLY A 451 13.88 22.06 -33.44
C GLY A 451 12.90 21.01 -32.87
N GLU A 452 13.11 19.75 -33.20
CA GLU A 452 12.32 18.63 -32.73
C GLU A 452 13.18 17.66 -31.91
N ILE A 453 12.57 17.14 -30.87
CA ILE A 453 13.11 16.08 -30.04
C ILE A 453 12.71 14.74 -30.65
N ILE A 454 13.66 13.85 -30.86
CA ILE A 454 13.42 12.50 -31.35
C ILE A 454 13.40 11.57 -30.14
N VAL A 455 12.24 10.96 -29.89
CA VAL A 455 12.03 10.10 -28.75
C VAL A 455 12.67 8.72 -28.99
N PRO A 456 13.53 8.23 -28.08
CA PRO A 456 14.12 6.90 -28.22
C PRO A 456 13.05 5.79 -28.05
N SER A 457 13.25 4.66 -28.71
CA SER A 457 12.28 3.55 -28.71
C SER A 457 11.97 2.95 -27.33
N THR A 458 12.81 3.20 -26.34
CA THR A 458 12.62 2.75 -24.96
C THR A 458 11.66 3.65 -24.18
N ARG A 459 11.45 4.90 -24.60
CA ARG A 459 10.62 5.89 -23.92
C ARG A 459 9.22 5.96 -24.55
N ILE A 460 8.37 5.02 -24.16
CA ILE A 460 7.00 4.91 -24.67
C ILE A 460 6.02 5.86 -23.99
N ASP A 461 6.46 6.62 -23.02
CA ASP A 461 5.69 7.56 -22.20
C ASP A 461 5.72 9.01 -22.73
N MET A 462 6.56 9.29 -23.71
CA MET A 462 6.85 10.65 -24.20
C MET A 462 5.97 11.03 -25.38
N HIS A 463 4.91 11.84 -25.15
CA HIS A 463 3.92 12.20 -26.16
C HIS A 463 3.59 13.70 -26.21
N ARG A 464 3.96 14.46 -25.19
CA ARG A 464 3.50 15.85 -24.98
C ARG A 464 4.65 16.77 -24.55
N ALA A 465 4.46 18.05 -24.72
CA ALA A 465 5.41 19.06 -24.24
C ALA A 465 5.63 19.01 -22.73
N CYS A 466 4.60 18.64 -21.94
CA CYS A 466 4.76 18.49 -20.48
C CYS A 466 5.67 17.31 -20.11
N ASP A 467 5.68 16.24 -20.92
CA ASP A 467 6.58 15.11 -20.69
C ASP A 467 8.04 15.56 -20.91
N VAL A 468 8.27 16.41 -21.92
CA VAL A 468 9.58 17.03 -22.14
C VAL A 468 9.97 17.96 -20.99
N ALA A 469 9.03 18.77 -20.49
CA ALA A 469 9.29 19.64 -19.34
C ALA A 469 9.65 18.86 -18.08
N GLU A 470 9.00 17.71 -17.84
CA GLU A 470 9.33 16.80 -16.74
C GLU A 470 10.77 16.29 -16.83
N GLU A 471 11.18 15.80 -18.01
CA GLU A 471 12.54 15.30 -18.25
C GLU A 471 13.60 16.38 -18.00
N VAL A 472 13.34 17.59 -18.47
CA VAL A 472 14.23 18.74 -18.19
C VAL A 472 14.27 19.05 -16.71
N ALA A 473 13.12 19.15 -16.04
CA ALA A 473 13.04 19.54 -14.63
C ALA A 473 13.73 18.55 -13.70
N ARG A 474 13.52 17.24 -13.89
CA ARG A 474 14.05 16.20 -13.00
C ARG A 474 15.58 16.08 -13.08
N ILE A 475 16.18 16.22 -14.27
CA ILE A 475 17.63 16.17 -14.45
C ILE A 475 18.28 17.53 -14.13
N TYR A 476 17.62 18.64 -14.46
CA TYR A 476 18.07 19.97 -13.97
C TYR A 476 18.10 20.02 -12.44
N GLY A 477 17.15 19.37 -11.80
CA GLY A 477 17.00 19.25 -10.34
C GLY A 477 15.91 20.20 -9.80
N TYR A 478 14.87 19.63 -9.23
CA TYR A 478 13.74 20.37 -8.64
C TYR A 478 14.18 21.38 -7.58
N ASN A 479 15.24 21.08 -6.84
CA ASN A 479 15.78 21.97 -5.80
C ASN A 479 16.39 23.26 -6.37
N ARG A 480 16.69 23.32 -7.67
CA ARG A 480 17.21 24.50 -8.37
C ARG A 480 16.10 25.41 -8.90
N ILE A 481 14.86 24.90 -8.98
CA ILE A 481 13.72 25.69 -9.42
C ILE A 481 13.25 26.55 -8.25
N PRO A 482 13.16 27.90 -8.43
CA PRO A 482 12.81 28.80 -7.34
C PRO A 482 11.35 28.62 -6.90
N SER A 483 11.12 28.55 -5.61
CA SER A 483 9.77 28.54 -5.06
C SER A 483 9.12 29.91 -5.24
N THR A 484 7.96 29.99 -5.82
CA THR A 484 7.19 31.22 -6.00
C THR A 484 5.84 31.14 -5.27
N ILE A 485 5.39 32.29 -4.78
CA ILE A 485 4.04 32.39 -4.20
C ILE A 485 3.08 32.75 -5.33
N PRO A 486 2.04 31.92 -5.59
CA PRO A 486 1.06 32.22 -6.62
C PRO A 486 0.33 33.55 -6.31
N LYS A 487 0.12 34.37 -7.33
CA LYS A 487 -0.71 35.56 -7.20
C LYS A 487 -2.18 35.15 -7.23
N LEU A 488 -2.80 35.15 -6.06
CA LEU A 488 -4.21 34.84 -5.92
C LEU A 488 -5.04 36.12 -5.86
N SER A 489 -6.22 36.09 -6.48
CA SER A 489 -7.19 37.19 -6.44
C SER A 489 -7.97 37.21 -5.12
N SER A 490 -7.93 36.13 -4.35
CA SER A 490 -8.64 36.01 -3.08
C SER A 490 -7.74 35.36 -2.04
N GLN A 491 -7.91 35.79 -0.79
CA GLN A 491 -7.28 35.15 0.36
C GLN A 491 -8.02 33.87 0.71
N GLY A 492 -7.30 32.82 1.06
CA GLY A 492 -7.90 31.58 1.58
C GLY A 492 -8.64 31.85 2.90
N LYS A 493 -9.85 31.31 3.04
CA LYS A 493 -10.66 31.38 4.26
C LYS A 493 -11.45 30.08 4.46
N ARG A 494 -11.83 29.82 5.69
CA ARG A 494 -12.76 28.72 5.99
C ARG A 494 -14.17 29.06 5.53
N THR A 495 -14.93 28.03 5.13
CA THR A 495 -16.36 28.19 4.83
C THR A 495 -17.16 28.39 6.14
N PRO A 496 -18.38 28.91 6.07
CA PRO A 496 -19.26 29.00 7.23
C PRO A 496 -19.50 27.65 7.93
N GLU A 497 -19.64 26.58 7.13
CA GLU A 497 -19.82 25.21 7.63
C GLU A 497 -18.60 24.73 8.41
N GLN A 498 -17.39 24.97 7.89
CA GLN A 498 -16.14 24.62 8.58
C GLN A 498 -15.97 25.39 9.90
N ILE A 499 -16.36 26.68 9.93
CA ILE A 499 -16.33 27.49 11.14
C ILE A 499 -17.33 26.94 12.16
N PHE A 500 -18.50 26.52 11.71
CA PHE A 500 -19.54 25.92 12.54
C PHE A 500 -19.06 24.58 13.12
N GLU A 501 -18.48 23.72 12.31
CA GLU A 501 -17.92 22.44 12.74
C GLU A 501 -16.86 22.62 13.82
N ASP A 502 -15.88 23.53 13.60
CA ASP A 502 -14.87 23.87 14.61
C ASP A 502 -15.49 24.35 15.93
N LYS A 503 -16.62 25.10 15.86
CA LYS A 503 -17.33 25.55 17.04
C LYS A 503 -17.98 24.38 17.78
N VAL A 504 -18.60 23.44 17.07
CA VAL A 504 -19.20 22.24 17.67
C VAL A 504 -18.12 21.37 18.32
N ILE A 505 -16.99 21.15 17.65
CA ILE A 505 -15.82 20.41 18.18
C ILE A 505 -15.36 21.10 19.49
N SER A 506 -15.15 22.42 19.44
CA SER A 506 -14.67 23.17 20.60
C SER A 506 -15.64 23.08 21.79
N LEU A 507 -16.94 23.08 21.54
CA LEU A 507 -17.97 22.93 22.58
C LEU A 507 -17.94 21.52 23.18
N ALA A 508 -17.84 20.46 22.36
CA ALA A 508 -17.76 19.10 22.86
C ALA A 508 -16.50 18.88 23.72
N LEU A 509 -15.34 19.38 23.27
CA LEU A 509 -14.11 19.37 24.08
C LEU A 509 -14.26 20.10 25.40
N ALA A 510 -14.88 21.28 25.39
CA ALA A 510 -15.12 22.08 26.62
C ALA A 510 -16.06 21.36 27.60
N LEU A 511 -16.94 20.49 27.11
CA LEU A 511 -17.84 19.65 27.93
C LEU A 511 -17.18 18.36 28.43
N GLY A 512 -15.86 18.19 28.17
CA GLY A 512 -15.04 17.09 28.69
C GLY A 512 -15.11 15.82 27.86
N PHE A 513 -15.45 15.91 26.57
CA PHE A 513 -15.41 14.79 25.66
C PHE A 513 -14.04 14.64 24.99
N TYR A 514 -13.71 13.43 24.62
CA TYR A 514 -12.59 13.10 23.73
C TYR A 514 -13.10 12.89 22.31
N GLU A 515 -12.47 13.57 21.34
CA GLU A 515 -12.75 13.35 19.93
C GLU A 515 -12.21 12.00 19.49
N VAL A 516 -13.02 11.27 18.73
CA VAL A 516 -12.63 10.01 18.10
C VAL A 516 -12.90 10.06 16.60
N MET A 517 -12.14 9.30 15.85
CA MET A 517 -12.35 9.11 14.41
C MET A 517 -12.52 7.62 14.14
N THR A 518 -13.65 7.25 13.57
CA THR A 518 -14.00 5.87 13.30
C THR A 518 -14.18 5.61 11.81
N TYR A 519 -14.09 4.34 11.41
CA TYR A 519 -14.36 3.97 10.03
C TYR A 519 -15.83 4.13 9.66
N SER A 520 -16.06 4.60 8.42
CA SER A 520 -17.41 4.65 7.83
C SER A 520 -17.90 3.27 7.35
N PHE A 521 -16.99 2.30 7.24
CA PHE A 521 -17.30 0.92 6.85
C PHE A 521 -17.52 0.08 8.10
N ILE A 522 -18.62 -0.66 8.11
CA ILE A 522 -19.06 -1.47 9.25
C ILE A 522 -19.54 -2.85 8.79
N SER A 523 -19.74 -3.74 9.74
CA SER A 523 -20.44 -5.00 9.51
C SER A 523 -21.96 -4.79 9.44
N PRO A 524 -22.70 -5.44 8.54
CA PRO A 524 -24.16 -5.47 8.61
C PRO A 524 -24.70 -5.98 9.95
N LYS A 525 -23.94 -6.82 10.66
CA LYS A 525 -24.28 -7.34 12.00
C LYS A 525 -24.35 -6.26 13.07
N ASP A 526 -23.61 -5.16 12.90
CA ASP A 526 -23.58 -4.07 13.88
C ASP A 526 -24.94 -3.42 14.04
N TYR A 527 -25.75 -3.40 12.99
CA TYR A 527 -27.13 -2.95 13.07
C TYR A 527 -28.03 -3.82 13.96
N GLU A 528 -27.78 -5.14 13.97
CA GLU A 528 -28.48 -6.09 14.84
C GLU A 528 -28.05 -5.90 16.28
N LEU A 529 -26.75 -5.71 16.52
CA LEU A 529 -26.23 -5.39 17.85
C LEU A 529 -26.88 -4.12 18.42
N LEU A 530 -27.09 -3.08 17.60
CA LEU A 530 -27.81 -1.88 17.96
C LEU A 530 -29.34 -2.02 17.98
N ARG A 531 -29.91 -3.16 17.60
CA ARG A 531 -31.34 -3.37 17.51
C ARG A 531 -32.07 -2.42 16.53
N MET A 532 -31.35 -1.93 15.50
CA MET A 532 -31.97 -1.02 14.53
C MET A 532 -33.09 -1.71 13.76
N ASP A 533 -34.13 -0.94 13.40
CA ASP A 533 -35.21 -1.44 12.54
C ASP A 533 -34.68 -1.70 11.09
N GLU A 534 -35.36 -2.59 10.35
CA GLU A 534 -34.94 -3.01 9.00
C GLU A 534 -34.86 -1.84 8.00
N LYS A 535 -35.70 -0.82 8.14
CA LYS A 535 -35.71 0.34 7.26
C LYS A 535 -34.41 1.13 7.38
N SER A 536 -33.95 1.29 8.63
CA SER A 536 -32.75 2.06 8.97
C SER A 536 -31.45 1.33 8.64
N ARG A 537 -31.50 0.01 8.36
CA ARG A 537 -30.34 -0.82 7.99
C ARG A 537 -29.99 -0.78 6.50
N LYS A 538 -30.83 -0.16 5.66
CA LYS A 538 -30.60 -0.15 4.20
C LYS A 538 -29.36 0.69 3.90
N SER A 539 -28.27 0.01 3.52
CA SER A 539 -26.94 0.57 3.37
C SER A 539 -26.40 0.48 1.95
N VAL A 540 -25.40 1.28 1.67
CA VAL A 540 -24.54 1.11 0.48
C VAL A 540 -23.61 -0.07 0.73
N VAL A 541 -23.65 -1.06 -0.15
CA VAL A 541 -22.83 -2.28 -0.07
C VAL A 541 -21.56 -2.10 -0.90
N LEU A 542 -20.39 -2.39 -0.32
CA LEU A 542 -19.13 -2.34 -1.04
C LEU A 542 -19.04 -3.53 -2.01
N ARG A 543 -18.60 -3.26 -3.24
CA ARG A 543 -18.47 -4.29 -4.28
C ARG A 543 -17.39 -5.31 -3.99
N ARG A 544 -16.30 -4.90 -3.35
CA ARG A 544 -15.16 -5.76 -2.95
C ARG A 544 -14.63 -5.29 -1.60
N PRO A 545 -15.30 -5.66 -0.49
CA PRO A 545 -14.85 -5.29 0.84
C PRO A 545 -13.58 -6.06 1.22
N LEU A 546 -12.82 -5.52 2.17
CA LEU A 546 -11.67 -6.22 2.77
C LEU A 546 -12.10 -7.43 3.60
N GLY A 547 -13.30 -7.35 4.21
CA GLY A 547 -13.91 -8.40 5.01
C GLY A 547 -15.40 -8.14 5.22
N GLU A 548 -16.12 -9.09 5.82
CA GLU A 548 -17.55 -8.92 6.17
C GLU A 548 -17.75 -7.78 7.18
N ASP A 549 -16.79 -7.59 8.06
CA ASP A 549 -16.77 -6.56 9.11
C ASP A 549 -16.66 -5.13 8.58
N THR A 550 -16.35 -4.95 7.31
CA THR A 550 -16.21 -3.65 6.64
C THR A 550 -16.95 -3.62 5.30
N SER A 551 -18.07 -4.34 5.20
CA SER A 551 -18.73 -4.60 3.90
C SER A 551 -19.81 -3.60 3.51
N VAL A 552 -20.28 -2.75 4.44
CA VAL A 552 -21.30 -1.73 4.18
C VAL A 552 -20.91 -0.37 4.73
N MET A 553 -21.41 0.71 4.12
CA MET A 553 -21.29 2.05 4.67
C MET A 553 -22.37 2.29 5.73
N ARG A 554 -21.96 2.87 6.87
CA ARG A 554 -22.85 3.10 8.02
C ARG A 554 -23.99 4.04 7.71
N THR A 555 -25.19 3.69 8.16
CA THR A 555 -26.37 4.57 8.20
C THR A 555 -26.61 5.16 9.61
N SER A 556 -25.80 4.77 10.58
CA SER A 556 -25.78 5.33 11.92
C SER A 556 -24.36 5.32 12.48
N ALA A 557 -23.93 6.47 12.96
CA ALA A 557 -22.63 6.64 13.61
C ALA A 557 -22.53 5.90 14.95
N LEU A 558 -23.67 5.57 15.58
CA LEU A 558 -23.70 4.84 16.85
C LEU A 558 -23.06 3.45 16.75
N THR A 559 -23.10 2.78 15.59
CA THR A 559 -22.43 1.49 15.40
C THR A 559 -20.94 1.58 15.70
N SER A 560 -20.28 2.53 15.06
CA SER A 560 -18.84 2.77 15.23
C SER A 560 -18.50 3.37 16.60
N MET A 561 -19.36 4.24 17.14
CA MET A 561 -19.19 4.81 18.48
C MET A 561 -19.27 3.73 19.57
N MET A 562 -20.19 2.78 19.43
CA MET A 562 -20.29 1.66 20.37
C MET A 562 -19.10 0.72 20.31
N GLU A 563 -18.44 0.59 19.16
CA GLU A 563 -17.18 -0.14 19.06
C GLU A 563 -16.05 0.58 19.85
N VAL A 564 -16.01 1.91 19.85
CA VAL A 564 -15.08 2.67 20.69
C VAL A 564 -15.37 2.43 22.17
N VAL A 565 -16.65 2.50 22.58
CA VAL A 565 -17.06 2.22 23.96
C VAL A 565 -16.70 0.78 24.37
N ARG A 566 -17.02 -0.21 23.51
CA ARG A 566 -16.69 -1.61 23.72
C ARG A 566 -15.19 -1.81 23.97
N ARG A 567 -14.37 -1.22 23.10
CA ARG A 567 -12.89 -1.33 23.19
C ARG A 567 -12.37 -0.75 24.49
N ASN A 568 -12.86 0.45 24.86
CA ASN A 568 -12.47 1.08 26.12
C ASN A 568 -12.93 0.25 27.33
N TRP A 569 -14.17 -0.21 27.35
CA TRP A 569 -14.73 -1.05 28.40
C TRP A 569 -13.92 -2.34 28.57
N SER A 570 -13.59 -3.01 27.46
CA SER A 570 -12.76 -4.25 27.46
C SER A 570 -11.36 -4.00 28.02
N ASN A 571 -10.83 -2.79 27.83
CA ASN A 571 -9.54 -2.35 28.39
C ASN A 571 -9.67 -1.82 29.84
N ARG A 572 -10.84 -2.04 30.49
CA ARG A 572 -11.13 -1.62 31.87
C ARG A 572 -11.16 -0.12 32.10
N ASN A 573 -11.38 0.67 31.06
CA ASN A 573 -11.76 2.06 31.20
C ASN A 573 -13.26 2.11 31.50
N LEU A 574 -13.62 2.15 32.79
CA LEU A 574 -14.98 2.00 33.26
C LEU A 574 -15.82 3.29 33.18
N GLU A 575 -15.24 4.37 32.69
CA GLU A 575 -15.87 5.64 32.41
C GLU A 575 -15.29 6.26 31.15
N GLY A 576 -16.09 7.05 30.44
CA GLY A 576 -15.63 7.74 29.25
C GLY A 576 -16.70 8.63 28.62
N ARG A 577 -16.22 9.68 27.94
CA ARG A 577 -17.01 10.60 27.12
C ARG A 577 -16.35 10.76 25.78
N PHE A 578 -16.98 10.28 24.72
CA PHE A 578 -16.46 10.30 23.36
C PHE A 578 -17.41 10.99 22.40
N PHE A 579 -16.89 11.72 21.43
CA PHE A 579 -17.68 12.30 20.36
C PHE A 579 -16.98 12.19 19.01
N GLU A 580 -17.75 12.25 17.95
CA GLU A 580 -17.30 12.30 16.56
C GLU A 580 -18.28 13.17 15.76
N ILE A 581 -17.76 14.04 14.89
CA ILE A 581 -18.57 14.53 13.77
C ILE A 581 -18.45 13.49 12.68
N ALA A 582 -19.47 12.68 12.56
CA ALA A 582 -19.48 11.46 11.80
C ALA A 582 -20.36 11.57 10.56
N ARG A 583 -19.93 11.00 9.45
CA ARG A 583 -20.74 10.93 8.23
C ARG A 583 -21.53 9.64 8.16
N GLU A 584 -22.81 9.76 7.84
CA GLU A 584 -23.75 8.66 7.60
C GLU A 584 -24.15 8.65 6.13
N TYR A 585 -24.44 7.46 5.56
CA TYR A 585 -24.64 7.26 4.13
C TYR A 585 -25.96 6.54 3.85
N PHE A 586 -26.84 7.19 3.10
CA PHE A 586 -28.18 6.67 2.81
C PHE A 586 -28.33 6.42 1.30
N PRO A 587 -28.56 5.17 0.87
CA PRO A 587 -28.70 4.85 -0.55
C PRO A 587 -29.98 5.50 -1.13
N THR A 588 -29.87 6.08 -2.32
CA THR A 588 -30.96 6.75 -3.03
C THR A 588 -31.53 5.91 -4.18
N GLY A 589 -30.75 4.96 -4.73
CA GLY A 589 -31.14 4.08 -5.84
C GLY A 589 -29.94 3.37 -6.46
N GLU A 590 -30.20 2.52 -7.45
CA GLU A 590 -29.16 1.88 -8.24
C GLU A 590 -28.41 2.92 -9.09
N ASN A 591 -27.07 2.85 -9.09
CA ASN A 591 -26.18 3.75 -9.82
C ASN A 591 -26.33 5.26 -9.48
N GLN A 592 -26.85 5.58 -8.30
CA GLN A 592 -26.88 6.94 -7.77
C GLN A 592 -25.94 7.06 -6.57
N LEU A 593 -25.36 8.24 -6.38
CA LEU A 593 -24.59 8.54 -5.17
C LEU A 593 -25.53 8.57 -3.96
N PRO A 594 -25.08 8.07 -2.80
CA PRO A 594 -25.87 8.14 -1.56
C PRO A 594 -26.06 9.58 -1.12
N VAL A 595 -27.09 9.82 -0.30
CA VAL A 595 -27.15 11.04 0.52
C VAL A 595 -26.20 10.88 1.68
N GLU A 596 -25.32 11.85 1.84
CA GLU A 596 -24.37 11.95 2.95
C GLU A 596 -24.88 12.96 3.98
N ARG A 597 -24.81 12.60 5.26
CA ARG A 597 -25.22 13.47 6.36
C ARG A 597 -24.18 13.46 7.45
N ASP A 598 -23.75 14.63 7.86
CA ASP A 598 -22.87 14.78 8.99
C ASP A 598 -23.70 14.92 10.27
N VAL A 599 -23.32 14.15 11.30
CA VAL A 599 -23.96 14.14 12.62
C VAL A 599 -22.94 14.34 13.72
N LEU A 600 -23.29 15.10 14.74
CA LEU A 600 -22.60 15.04 16.02
C LEU A 600 -23.08 13.78 16.74
N CYS A 601 -22.23 12.78 16.82
CA CYS A 601 -22.46 11.56 17.59
C CYS A 601 -21.62 11.59 18.85
N TYR A 602 -22.24 11.38 20.02
CA TYR A 602 -21.51 11.24 21.27
C TYR A 602 -22.03 10.10 22.13
N ALA A 603 -21.14 9.57 22.98
CA ALA A 603 -21.46 8.59 23.99
C ALA A 603 -20.75 8.91 25.30
N LEU A 604 -21.44 8.66 26.43
CA LEU A 604 -20.91 8.77 27.80
C LEU A 604 -21.37 7.60 28.65
N TYR A 605 -20.53 7.15 29.56
CA TYR A 605 -20.82 6.03 30.45
C TYR A 605 -19.94 6.07 31.71
N GLY A 606 -20.42 5.44 32.77
CA GLY A 606 -19.71 5.37 34.05
C GLY A 606 -19.90 6.63 34.92
N ASN A 607 -19.17 6.70 36.00
CA ASN A 607 -19.03 7.86 36.93
C ASN A 607 -20.32 8.66 37.24
N GLY A 608 -21.46 7.97 37.41
CA GLY A 608 -22.74 8.64 37.73
C GLY A 608 -23.39 9.33 36.53
N GLU A 609 -22.97 9.06 35.30
CA GLU A 609 -23.60 9.55 34.08
C GLU A 609 -25.06 9.06 34.00
N ASP A 610 -25.94 9.94 33.54
CA ASP A 610 -27.37 9.65 33.44
C ASP A 610 -27.98 10.29 32.17
N PHE A 611 -29.28 10.07 31.98
CA PHE A 611 -30.01 10.67 30.89
C PHE A 611 -29.95 12.20 30.91
N PHE A 612 -29.99 12.81 32.09
CA PHE A 612 -29.99 14.28 32.22
C PHE A 612 -28.65 14.87 31.92
N THR A 613 -27.56 14.16 32.22
CA THR A 613 -26.21 14.52 31.81
C THR A 613 -26.11 14.54 30.27
N ALA A 614 -26.54 13.47 29.61
CA ALA A 614 -26.51 13.40 28.14
C ALA A 614 -27.39 14.47 27.49
N LYS A 615 -28.59 14.67 28.03
CA LYS A 615 -29.50 15.72 27.57
C LYS A 615 -28.93 17.13 27.80
N GLY A 616 -28.30 17.37 28.96
CA GLY A 616 -27.65 18.65 29.29
C GLY A 616 -26.52 18.98 28.30
N VAL A 617 -25.78 18.01 27.84
CA VAL A 617 -24.77 18.19 26.75
C VAL A 617 -25.45 18.70 25.48
N ALA A 618 -26.53 18.05 25.01
CA ALA A 618 -27.27 18.52 23.85
C ALA A 618 -27.83 19.93 24.04
N GLU A 619 -28.41 20.20 25.20
CA GLU A 619 -28.94 21.53 25.54
C GLU A 619 -27.87 22.62 25.50
N GLU A 620 -26.71 22.37 26.09
CA GLU A 620 -25.62 23.34 26.13
C GLU A 620 -25.03 23.60 24.75
N VAL A 621 -24.81 22.53 23.95
CA VAL A 621 -24.33 22.66 22.55
C VAL A 621 -25.30 23.52 21.76
N MET A 622 -26.60 23.22 21.79
CA MET A 622 -27.61 23.97 21.03
C MET A 622 -27.74 25.41 21.52
N ALA A 623 -27.72 25.64 22.83
CA ALA A 623 -27.78 26.97 23.40
C ALA A 623 -26.59 27.84 23.00
N LYS A 624 -25.38 27.29 23.02
CA LYS A 624 -24.13 27.97 22.59
C LYS A 624 -24.06 28.22 21.08
N LEU A 625 -24.75 27.40 20.30
CA LEU A 625 -24.92 27.61 18.86
C LEU A 625 -26.05 28.62 18.55
N GLY A 626 -26.84 29.02 19.55
CA GLY A 626 -27.90 30.01 19.43
C GLY A 626 -29.21 29.42 18.86
N LEU A 627 -29.42 28.10 18.92
CA LEU A 627 -30.67 27.49 18.50
C LEU A 627 -31.80 27.91 19.45
N LYS A 628 -32.94 28.25 18.89
CA LYS A 628 -34.16 28.64 19.62
C LYS A 628 -35.25 27.60 19.36
N ASN A 629 -36.25 27.54 20.24
CA ASN A 629 -37.42 26.66 20.10
C ASN A 629 -37.03 25.16 19.99
N VAL A 630 -35.97 24.75 20.68
CA VAL A 630 -35.57 23.34 20.75
C VAL A 630 -36.53 22.61 21.68
N VAL A 631 -37.14 21.55 21.20
CA VAL A 631 -38.15 20.77 21.96
C VAL A 631 -37.66 19.32 22.10
N TYR A 632 -37.74 18.82 23.33
CA TYR A 632 -37.44 17.45 23.69
C TYR A 632 -38.73 16.67 23.95
N THR A 633 -39.04 15.69 23.11
CA THR A 633 -40.25 14.87 23.23
C THR A 633 -39.88 13.45 23.59
N ALA A 634 -40.55 12.82 24.57
CA ALA A 634 -40.28 11.44 24.94
C ALA A 634 -40.47 10.51 23.71
N GLU A 635 -39.47 9.67 23.44
CA GLU A 635 -39.48 8.70 22.34
C GLU A 635 -39.48 7.27 22.92
N LYS A 636 -40.54 6.51 22.62
CA LYS A 636 -40.73 5.16 23.18
C LYS A 636 -40.54 4.04 22.13
N ASN A 637 -40.54 4.40 20.86
CA ASN A 637 -40.61 3.43 19.75
C ASN A 637 -39.29 3.20 19.07
N ASN A 638 -38.23 3.95 19.37
CA ASN A 638 -36.92 3.75 18.80
C ASN A 638 -36.25 2.54 19.48
N PRO A 639 -36.06 1.38 18.77
CA PRO A 639 -35.60 0.15 19.39
C PRO A 639 -34.13 0.20 19.85
N THR A 640 -33.34 1.14 19.34
CA THR A 640 -31.95 1.36 19.72
C THR A 640 -31.81 1.96 21.11
N PHE A 641 -32.83 2.68 21.57
CA PHE A 641 -32.82 3.39 22.85
C PHE A 641 -33.76 2.78 23.88
N HIS A 642 -33.50 3.08 25.15
CA HIS A 642 -34.36 2.68 26.26
C HIS A 642 -35.68 3.45 26.20
N PRO A 643 -36.87 2.79 26.17
CA PRO A 643 -38.15 3.44 25.94
C PRO A 643 -38.59 4.47 27.01
N GLY A 644 -38.01 4.37 28.21
CA GLY A 644 -38.28 5.31 29.29
C GLY A 644 -37.23 6.41 29.48
N ARG A 645 -36.13 6.36 28.68
CA ARG A 645 -35.00 7.28 28.80
C ARG A 645 -34.47 7.69 27.43
N CYS A 646 -35.35 8.11 26.53
CA CYS A 646 -35.03 8.60 25.20
C CYS A 646 -35.87 9.82 24.87
N ALA A 647 -35.28 10.82 24.27
CA ALA A 647 -35.96 11.99 23.73
C ALA A 647 -35.62 12.19 22.24
N LYS A 648 -36.66 12.46 21.48
CA LYS A 648 -36.57 13.03 20.14
C LYS A 648 -36.34 14.54 20.29
N VAL A 649 -35.38 15.09 19.58
CA VAL A 649 -35.00 16.49 19.60
C VAL A 649 -35.39 17.15 18.30
N THR A 650 -36.16 18.24 18.39
CA THR A 650 -36.60 19.04 17.24
C THR A 650 -36.32 20.52 17.45
N VAL A 651 -36.12 21.26 16.36
CA VAL A 651 -36.07 22.74 16.33
C VAL A 651 -37.11 23.22 15.32
N ASP A 652 -38.01 24.10 15.75
CA ASP A 652 -39.16 24.60 14.94
C ASP A 652 -39.93 23.47 14.22
N GLY A 653 -40.00 22.28 14.83
CA GLY A 653 -40.67 21.09 14.32
C GLY A 653 -39.78 20.17 13.40
N GLU A 654 -38.61 20.62 12.99
CA GLU A 654 -37.64 19.84 12.22
C GLU A 654 -36.84 18.91 13.15
N LEU A 655 -36.59 17.65 12.71
CA LEU A 655 -35.87 16.66 13.49
C LEU A 655 -34.37 16.95 13.49
N ILE A 656 -33.82 17.26 14.65
CA ILE A 656 -32.35 17.32 14.84
C ILE A 656 -31.79 15.89 15.06
N GLY A 657 -32.43 15.10 15.92
CA GLY A 657 -31.95 13.76 16.25
C GLY A 657 -32.55 13.17 17.52
N TYR A 658 -31.75 12.31 18.15
CA TYR A 658 -32.15 11.61 19.38
C TYR A 658 -31.06 11.72 20.45
N VAL A 659 -31.49 11.79 21.72
CA VAL A 659 -30.63 11.68 22.89
C VAL A 659 -31.25 10.72 23.90
N GLY A 660 -30.47 9.79 24.43
CA GLY A 660 -31.01 8.84 25.41
C GLY A 660 -30.05 7.81 25.89
N GLN A 661 -30.52 6.94 26.75
CA GLN A 661 -29.84 5.73 27.14
C GLN A 661 -29.91 4.73 25.97
N LEU A 662 -28.78 4.16 25.56
CA LEU A 662 -28.79 3.02 24.69
C LEU A 662 -29.59 1.87 25.31
N HIS A 663 -30.34 1.12 24.52
CA HIS A 663 -31.11 -0.01 25.07
C HIS A 663 -30.17 -1.00 25.78
N PRO A 664 -30.50 -1.46 27.02
CA PRO A 664 -29.61 -2.33 27.78
C PRO A 664 -29.17 -3.61 27.01
N GLU A 665 -30.07 -4.19 26.22
CA GLU A 665 -29.72 -5.31 25.35
C GLU A 665 -28.73 -4.91 24.26
N ALA A 666 -28.85 -3.71 23.70
CA ALA A 666 -27.88 -3.24 22.71
C ALA A 666 -26.49 -3.06 23.35
N ALA A 667 -26.39 -2.46 24.53
CA ALA A 667 -25.13 -2.37 25.25
C ALA A 667 -24.54 -3.75 25.54
N ALA A 668 -25.37 -4.70 26.02
CA ALA A 668 -24.97 -6.08 26.28
C ALA A 668 -24.50 -6.81 25.02
N ASN A 669 -25.14 -6.60 23.87
CA ASN A 669 -24.73 -7.15 22.57
C ASN A 669 -23.31 -6.71 22.18
N PHE A 670 -22.91 -5.49 22.51
CA PHE A 670 -21.53 -5.02 22.36
C PHE A 670 -20.61 -5.46 23.52
N GLY A 671 -21.09 -6.24 24.48
CA GLY A 671 -20.31 -6.69 25.65
C GLY A 671 -20.05 -5.60 26.69
N VAL A 672 -20.85 -4.52 26.71
CA VAL A 672 -20.74 -3.42 27.66
C VAL A 672 -21.81 -3.60 28.76
N ASN A 673 -21.37 -3.93 29.97
CA ASN A 673 -22.25 -4.13 31.13
C ASN A 673 -22.38 -2.84 31.95
N ALA A 674 -22.62 -1.72 31.26
CA ALA A 674 -22.87 -0.41 31.86
C ALA A 674 -24.01 0.32 31.15
N GLU A 675 -24.61 1.27 31.83
CA GLU A 675 -25.52 2.20 31.19
C GLU A 675 -24.69 3.12 30.28
N VAL A 676 -25.04 3.16 28.98
CA VAL A 676 -24.42 4.04 27.99
C VAL A 676 -25.47 5.05 27.54
N TYR A 677 -25.12 6.30 27.62
CA TYR A 677 -25.98 7.41 27.16
C TYR A 677 -25.37 8.00 25.91
N CYS A 678 -26.16 8.26 24.88
CA CYS A 678 -25.67 8.71 23.60
C CYS A 678 -26.63 9.62 22.88
N ALA A 679 -26.13 10.35 21.90
CA ALA A 679 -26.93 11.12 20.97
C ALA A 679 -26.38 11.06 19.55
N THR A 680 -27.28 11.28 18.59
CA THR A 680 -26.96 11.58 17.19
C THR A 680 -27.75 12.82 16.78
N LEU A 681 -27.03 13.89 16.41
CA LEU A 681 -27.63 15.20 16.14
C LEU A 681 -27.15 15.70 14.76
N SER A 682 -28.10 16.03 13.88
CA SER A 682 -27.80 16.48 12.51
C SER A 682 -27.04 17.80 12.51
N MET A 683 -25.82 17.80 11.92
CA MET A 683 -25.03 19.01 11.77
C MET A 683 -25.71 20.01 10.83
N GLU A 684 -26.32 19.54 9.74
CA GLU A 684 -27.04 20.39 8.79
C GLU A 684 -28.20 21.13 9.42
N VAL A 685 -29.06 20.41 10.16
CA VAL A 685 -30.22 21.04 10.84
C VAL A 685 -29.77 22.03 11.91
N MET A 686 -28.70 21.68 12.66
CA MET A 686 -28.13 22.60 13.65
C MET A 686 -27.53 23.85 12.99
N PHE A 687 -26.82 23.71 11.88
CA PHE A 687 -26.20 24.81 11.13
C PHE A 687 -27.26 25.77 10.58
N ASN A 688 -28.31 25.23 9.94
CA ASN A 688 -29.36 26.01 9.31
C ASN A 688 -30.20 26.80 10.33
N ASN A 689 -30.26 26.35 11.59
CA ASN A 689 -31.04 26.97 12.67
C ASN A 689 -30.19 27.70 13.71
N ALA A 690 -28.87 27.76 13.52
CA ALA A 690 -27.95 28.44 14.41
C ALA A 690 -28.06 29.98 14.24
N ASP A 691 -28.17 30.70 15.34
CA ASP A 691 -28.10 32.18 15.39
C ASP A 691 -26.75 32.56 15.99
N GLY A 692 -25.80 32.94 15.12
CA GLY A 692 -24.45 33.33 15.54
C GLY A 692 -24.40 34.69 16.27
N ASP A 693 -25.46 35.48 16.24
CA ASP A 693 -25.48 36.84 16.76
C ASP A 693 -25.75 36.85 18.27
N VAL A 694 -24.72 37.05 19.05
CA VAL A 694 -24.85 37.29 20.47
C VAL A 694 -25.27 38.74 20.71
N LYS A 695 -26.52 38.93 21.10
CA LYS A 695 -27.05 40.27 21.43
C LYS A 695 -26.82 40.60 22.89
N TYR A 696 -26.19 41.74 23.13
CA TYR A 696 -26.02 42.27 24.47
C TYR A 696 -27.39 42.60 25.07
N THR A 697 -27.67 42.08 26.26
CA THR A 697 -28.81 42.47 27.10
C THR A 697 -28.26 43.15 28.35
N ALA A 698 -28.71 44.39 28.59
CA ALA A 698 -28.29 45.13 29.75
C ALA A 698 -28.70 44.45 31.06
N LEU A 699 -27.84 44.51 32.06
CA LEU A 699 -28.15 43.98 33.38
C LEU A 699 -29.44 44.62 33.93
N PRO A 700 -30.32 43.83 34.57
CA PRO A 700 -31.57 44.35 35.17
C PRO A 700 -31.30 45.43 36.23
N LYS A 701 -32.02 46.51 36.14
CA LYS A 701 -31.94 47.59 37.14
C LYS A 701 -32.73 47.32 38.41
N PHE A 702 -33.77 46.49 38.33
CA PHE A 702 -34.66 46.21 39.42
C PHE A 702 -34.49 44.79 39.95
N PRO A 703 -34.72 44.54 41.28
CA PRO A 703 -34.56 43.20 41.82
C PRO A 703 -35.66 42.24 41.32
N SER A 704 -35.35 40.94 41.25
CA SER A 704 -36.34 39.89 41.02
C SER A 704 -36.99 39.47 42.34
N THR A 705 -38.23 38.98 42.21
CA THR A 705 -38.89 38.22 43.31
C THR A 705 -39.09 36.80 42.81
N TYR A 706 -39.34 35.87 43.73
CA TYR A 706 -39.55 34.45 43.32
C TYR A 706 -40.79 33.90 44.03
N ARG A 707 -41.39 32.87 43.42
CA ARG A 707 -42.49 32.07 43.98
C ARG A 707 -42.15 30.58 43.71
N ASP A 708 -42.32 29.80 44.77
CA ASP A 708 -42.17 28.35 44.70
C ASP A 708 -43.56 27.73 44.55
N LEU A 709 -43.73 26.86 43.57
CA LEU A 709 -44.95 26.14 43.24
C LEU A 709 -44.71 24.63 43.31
N SER A 710 -45.39 24.00 44.29
CA SER A 710 -45.40 22.53 44.31
C SER A 710 -46.67 22.05 43.62
N LEU A 711 -46.49 21.41 42.44
CA LEU A 711 -47.56 21.03 41.54
C LEU A 711 -47.71 19.50 41.53
N VAL A 712 -48.99 19.04 41.57
CA VAL A 712 -49.27 17.60 41.41
C VAL A 712 -49.88 17.36 40.02
N CYS A 713 -49.39 16.36 39.35
CA CYS A 713 -49.84 15.96 38.01
C CYS A 713 -49.76 14.45 37.83
N ASN A 714 -50.39 13.93 36.77
CA ASN A 714 -50.23 12.55 36.36
C ASN A 714 -48.78 12.27 36.02
N GLU A 715 -48.28 11.06 36.30
CA GLU A 715 -46.92 10.66 36.01
C GLU A 715 -46.52 10.87 34.56
N ASP A 716 -47.46 10.72 33.61
CA ASP A 716 -47.23 10.85 32.18
C ASP A 716 -47.09 12.31 31.70
N VAL A 717 -47.45 13.30 32.49
CA VAL A 717 -47.34 14.72 32.11
C VAL A 717 -45.87 15.13 32.09
N PRO A 718 -45.30 15.51 30.93
CA PRO A 718 -43.92 15.96 30.84
C PRO A 718 -43.70 17.27 31.60
N SER A 719 -42.58 17.44 32.29
CA SER A 719 -42.22 18.72 32.93
C SER A 719 -42.15 19.86 31.90
N GLY A 720 -41.73 19.58 30.66
CA GLY A 720 -41.69 20.54 29.56
C GLY A 720 -43.03 21.17 29.23
N ASP A 721 -44.12 20.39 29.28
CA ASP A 721 -45.49 20.90 29.02
C ASP A 721 -45.94 21.86 30.12
N ILE A 722 -45.57 21.57 31.37
CA ILE A 722 -45.86 22.46 32.51
C ILE A 722 -45.06 23.76 32.35
N VAL A 723 -43.77 23.68 32.05
CA VAL A 723 -42.90 24.83 31.78
C VAL A 723 -43.43 25.68 30.64
N ALA A 724 -43.85 25.07 29.52
CA ALA A 724 -44.42 25.78 28.37
C ALA A 724 -45.70 26.57 28.74
N VAL A 725 -46.58 26.00 29.57
CA VAL A 725 -47.78 26.70 30.06
C VAL A 725 -47.40 27.87 30.99
N ILE A 726 -46.39 27.67 31.87
CA ILE A 726 -45.86 28.71 32.75
C ILE A 726 -45.28 29.86 31.93
N GLU A 727 -44.40 29.59 30.99
CA GLU A 727 -43.72 30.59 30.13
C GLU A 727 -44.72 31.38 29.29
N LYS A 728 -45.75 30.72 28.76
CA LYS A 728 -46.82 31.37 27.99
C LYS A 728 -47.70 32.25 28.83
N THR A 729 -47.91 31.92 30.11
CA THR A 729 -48.91 32.52 30.94
C THR A 729 -48.33 33.57 31.92
N ALA A 730 -47.12 33.30 32.43
CA ALA A 730 -46.50 34.12 33.45
C ALA A 730 -45.99 35.45 32.90
N LYS A 731 -46.68 36.53 33.13
CA LYS A 731 -46.20 37.89 32.81
C LYS A 731 -45.00 38.21 33.69
N HIS A 732 -43.97 38.84 33.12
CA HIS A 732 -42.71 39.20 33.80
C HIS A 732 -41.84 38.01 34.26
N LEU A 733 -42.05 36.83 33.71
CA LEU A 733 -41.20 35.69 33.98
C LEU A 733 -39.78 35.96 33.43
N GLU A 734 -38.77 35.83 34.29
CA GLU A 734 -37.35 35.83 33.93
C GLU A 734 -36.84 34.42 33.74
N ALA A 735 -37.24 33.49 34.64
CA ALA A 735 -36.89 32.10 34.54
C ALA A 735 -37.86 31.22 35.33
N VAL A 736 -38.00 29.96 34.89
CA VAL A 736 -38.65 28.90 35.64
C VAL A 736 -37.65 27.78 35.85
N ARG A 737 -37.55 27.26 37.08
CA ARG A 737 -36.60 26.19 37.43
C ARG A 737 -37.31 25.08 38.20
N LEU A 738 -37.26 23.87 37.67
CA LEU A 738 -37.62 22.67 38.45
C LEU A 738 -36.48 22.41 39.44
N PHE A 739 -36.80 22.28 40.73
CA PHE A 739 -35.80 22.05 41.77
C PHE A 739 -36.07 20.80 42.62
N ASP A 740 -37.29 20.24 42.56
CA ASP A 740 -37.62 19.00 43.28
C ASP A 740 -38.70 18.20 42.55
N MET A 741 -38.59 16.89 42.63
CA MET A 741 -39.56 15.91 42.14
C MET A 741 -39.77 14.84 43.18
N TYR A 742 -41.03 14.69 43.61
CA TYR A 742 -41.38 13.70 44.61
C TYR A 742 -42.44 12.71 44.10
N LYS A 743 -42.18 11.43 44.34
CA LYS A 743 -43.12 10.32 44.16
C LYS A 743 -43.11 9.51 45.45
N GLY A 744 -44.24 9.34 46.08
CA GLY A 744 -44.34 8.57 47.32
C GLY A 744 -45.69 8.69 47.99
N GLU A 745 -45.82 8.23 49.20
CA GLU A 745 -47.08 8.09 49.98
C GLU A 745 -47.89 9.37 50.12
N GLN A 746 -47.26 10.54 49.98
CA GLN A 746 -47.94 11.84 50.12
C GLN A 746 -48.49 12.34 48.76
N VAL A 747 -48.42 11.59 47.70
CA VAL A 747 -48.98 11.92 46.40
C VAL A 747 -49.84 10.76 45.94
N PRO A 748 -51.02 10.96 45.36
CA PRO A 748 -51.91 9.88 44.90
C PRO A 748 -51.19 8.91 43.95
N ALA A 749 -51.55 7.62 43.99
CA ALA A 749 -50.99 6.62 43.12
C ALA A 749 -51.17 7.03 41.64
N GLY A 750 -50.09 6.89 40.84
CA GLY A 750 -50.08 7.31 39.43
C GLY A 750 -49.82 8.80 39.21
N MET A 751 -49.57 9.57 40.30
CA MET A 751 -49.22 10.99 40.23
C MET A 751 -47.81 11.27 40.73
N LYS A 752 -47.24 12.41 40.34
CA LYS A 752 -45.98 12.97 40.80
C LYS A 752 -46.14 14.42 41.25
N SER A 753 -45.35 14.86 42.22
CA SER A 753 -45.21 16.25 42.59
C SER A 753 -43.95 16.85 42.01
N LEU A 754 -44.08 17.99 41.36
CA LEU A 754 -42.97 18.75 40.75
C LEU A 754 -42.95 20.15 41.37
N SER A 755 -41.79 20.53 41.89
CA SER A 755 -41.63 21.85 42.55
C SER A 755 -40.83 22.79 41.67
N TYR A 756 -41.46 23.89 41.30
CA TYR A 756 -40.86 24.90 40.41
C TYR A 756 -40.66 26.22 41.17
N LYS A 757 -39.49 26.83 40.89
CA LYS A 757 -39.19 28.20 41.28
C LYS A 757 -39.42 29.13 40.09
N LEU A 758 -40.40 30.04 40.20
CA LEU A 758 -40.66 31.09 39.23
C LEU A 758 -39.90 32.35 39.66
N ILE A 759 -39.01 32.83 38.81
CA ILE A 759 -38.29 34.09 39.01
C ILE A 759 -38.98 35.14 38.15
N LEU A 760 -39.47 36.16 38.82
CA LEU A 760 -40.30 37.23 38.22
C LEU A 760 -39.58 38.57 38.35
N ARG A 761 -39.55 39.35 37.26
CA ARG A 761 -38.92 40.67 37.23
C ARG A 761 -39.63 41.62 36.25
N LYS A 762 -39.89 42.83 36.64
CA LYS A 762 -40.24 43.89 35.68
C LYS A 762 -39.02 44.63 35.17
N LYS A 763 -39.09 45.15 33.95
CA LYS A 763 -38.00 45.90 33.32
C LYS A 763 -37.91 47.34 33.81
N ASP A 764 -39.03 47.93 34.31
CA ASP A 764 -39.23 49.34 34.56
C ASP A 764 -39.53 49.67 36.01
N ALA A 765 -39.80 48.68 36.88
CA ALA A 765 -40.12 48.89 38.31
C ALA A 765 -39.83 47.61 39.12
N THR A 766 -39.79 47.72 40.46
CA THR A 766 -39.82 46.58 41.37
C THR A 766 -41.20 45.96 41.33
N LEU A 767 -41.24 44.61 41.18
CA LEU A 767 -42.52 43.89 41.23
C LEU A 767 -43.02 43.81 42.66
N THR A 768 -44.32 44.16 42.91
CA THR A 768 -44.93 44.00 44.22
C THR A 768 -45.36 42.54 44.47
N ASP A 769 -45.58 42.17 45.72
CA ASP A 769 -46.06 40.83 46.09
C ASP A 769 -47.43 40.55 45.55
N ASP A 770 -48.37 41.51 45.57
CA ASP A 770 -49.72 41.37 45.00
C ASP A 770 -49.67 41.10 43.47
N GLU A 771 -48.74 41.76 42.79
CA GLU A 771 -48.56 41.53 41.35
C GLU A 771 -47.93 40.14 41.04
N ALA A 772 -46.99 39.70 41.88
CA ALA A 772 -46.41 38.37 41.77
C ALA A 772 -47.47 37.28 42.04
N ASP A 773 -48.28 37.45 43.06
CA ASP A 773 -49.32 36.50 43.40
C ASP A 773 -50.44 36.46 42.35
N ALA A 774 -50.72 37.58 41.69
CA ALA A 774 -51.68 37.66 40.58
C ALA A 774 -51.13 36.90 39.34
N VAL A 775 -49.80 36.87 39.11
CA VAL A 775 -49.17 36.07 38.08
C VAL A 775 -49.28 34.59 38.41
N VAL A 776 -49.02 34.22 39.69
CA VAL A 776 -49.14 32.81 40.14
C VAL A 776 -50.56 32.30 39.97
N ALA A 777 -51.56 33.09 40.38
CA ALA A 777 -52.98 32.72 40.27
C ALA A 777 -53.38 32.43 38.77
N LYS A 778 -52.85 33.22 37.81
CA LYS A 778 -53.11 32.99 36.38
C LYS A 778 -52.43 31.75 35.90
N VAL A 779 -51.16 31.49 36.33
CA VAL A 779 -50.40 30.28 35.99
C VAL A 779 -51.15 29.07 36.53
N LEU A 780 -51.58 29.05 37.78
CA LEU A 780 -52.30 27.91 38.36
C LEU A 780 -53.55 27.58 37.56
N LYS A 781 -54.33 28.62 37.24
CA LYS A 781 -55.58 28.48 36.47
C LYS A 781 -55.29 27.90 35.02
N ALA A 782 -54.20 28.28 34.44
CA ALA A 782 -53.81 27.76 33.13
C ALA A 782 -53.37 26.30 33.24
N LEU A 783 -52.65 25.93 34.31
CA LEU A 783 -52.18 24.57 34.55
C LEU A 783 -53.32 23.59 34.83
N GLU A 784 -54.40 24.00 35.41
CA GLU A 784 -55.64 23.20 35.64
C GLU A 784 -56.15 22.63 34.30
N ASN A 785 -56.01 23.36 33.16
CA ASN A 785 -56.47 22.92 31.85
C ASN A 785 -55.70 21.69 31.32
N ILE A 786 -54.54 21.42 31.88
CA ILE A 786 -53.69 20.24 31.53
C ILE A 786 -53.62 19.22 32.67
N GLY A 787 -54.57 19.34 33.64
CA GLY A 787 -54.70 18.40 34.77
C GLY A 787 -53.60 18.55 35.82
N VAL A 788 -52.99 19.73 35.94
CA VAL A 788 -51.93 20.03 36.91
C VAL A 788 -52.53 20.96 38.00
N THR A 789 -52.42 20.57 39.26
CA THR A 789 -52.96 21.27 40.38
C THR A 789 -51.87 21.61 41.42
N LEU A 790 -52.10 22.61 42.23
CA LEU A 790 -51.27 22.93 43.39
C LEU A 790 -51.39 21.79 44.41
N ARG A 791 -50.31 21.41 45.01
CA ARG A 791 -50.18 20.37 46.06
C ARG A 791 -50.83 20.79 47.32
#